data_2a1723225916405a09cad60780cc8929
#
_entry.id   2a1723225916405a09cad60780cc8929
#
_cell.length_a   1.000
_cell.length_b   1.000
_cell.length_c   1.000
_cell.angle_alpha   90.00
_cell.angle_beta   90.00
_cell.angle_gamma   90.00
#
_symmetry.space_group_name_H-M   'P 1'
#
loop_
_entity.id
_entity.type
_entity.pdbx_description
1 polymer ?
#
loop_
_entity_poly.entity_id
_entity_poly.type
_entity_poly.pdbx_seq_one_letter_code
_entity_poly.pdbx_strand_id
1 'polypeptide(L)'
;MAKKETIPTIIDTPEALTAKMAAMKEAQKIFATYTQEQVDKIFKAAATAADKMRIPLAKMAVEETGMGIMEDKVIKNHYAAEYVYNAYKNTQTCGVVEEDKAYGIKKILEPVGLVAAVIPTTNPTSTAIFKSLISLKTRNAIIISPHPRAKKSTIEAAKVVLDAAVAAGAPEGIIGWIDIPSLELTNMVMQNADIILATGGPGMVKAAYSSGKPAVGVGPGNTPAIIDDSADIRLAVNSIIHSKTFDNGMISASEQSVTVLESIYKEVKEEFLYRGCYFLKKDEIEKVRKTILINGALNAKIVGQKAATIAEMAGVTVPAETKILIGEVESVDISEEFAHEKLSPVLAMYKAKNFDDAIAKAERLVADGGYGHTSSLYINVNETEKMDKFEAAMKTCRILINTPSSQGGIGDLYNFKLAPSLTLGCGSWGGNSVSENVGVKHLLNIKTVAERRENMLWMRTPEKVYFKKGCMPVALDELGTVMGKKRCFIVTDSFLYKNGYTKPIEDKLDQMGIVHTCFSDVAPDPSLASAKAGAKAMTAFEPDCIIALGGGSAMDAGKVMWMLYENPDADFSDMSMDFLDIRKRVYTFPKMGKKAYFVAIPTSSGTGSEVTPFAIITDQDTGVKWPLADYELLPDMAIVDTNNMMSAPKGLTRASGIDVMTHAIEAYVSMMASDYTDGLALKAIKLVFEYLPRAYKDGNDVEARDHMANASCMAGLAFANAFLGVNHSLAHKLGAFHHLPHGIANAVVLLDVMRYNSAEVPTKMGTFPQYQYPKTLARYAEIGRSVGLTGKNDAEVFEKLLAKLDDLMRTIEIMPTIRDYGVDEKYFLETLDEMSEQAFNDQCTGANPRYPLVSELKDIYLKAYYGEMPKKEEKKAK
;
A
#
# COMPACT_ATOMS: atom_id res chain seq x y z
N MET A 1 -51.76 7.04 11.22
CA MET A 1 -51.17 6.70 12.51
C MET A 1 -50.93 5.19 12.52
N ALA A 2 -49.69 4.77 12.29
CA ALA A 2 -49.33 3.37 12.40
C ALA A 2 -49.48 2.97 13.89
N LYS A 3 -50.17 1.87 14.18
CA LYS A 3 -50.23 1.30 15.52
C LYS A 3 -48.79 1.08 16.00
N LYS A 4 -48.41 1.72 17.13
CA LYS A 4 -47.20 1.31 17.86
C LYS A 4 -47.42 -0.14 18.26
N GLU A 5 -46.80 -1.09 17.59
CA GLU A 5 -46.76 -2.45 18.06
C GLU A 5 -46.04 -2.45 19.41
N THR A 6 -46.74 -2.89 20.43
CA THR A 6 -46.19 -3.04 21.80
C THR A 6 -45.13 -4.11 21.73
N ILE A 7 -43.85 -3.75 21.97
CA ILE A 7 -42.75 -4.71 22.07
C ILE A 7 -43.07 -5.68 23.21
N PRO A 8 -43.03 -6.99 22.97
CA PRO A 8 -43.28 -7.97 24.05
C PRO A 8 -42.27 -7.76 25.19
N THR A 9 -42.71 -7.92 26.39
CA THR A 9 -41.91 -7.74 27.61
C THR A 9 -40.91 -8.89 27.81
N ILE A 10 -41.17 -10.07 27.22
CA ILE A 10 -40.36 -11.26 27.28
C ILE A 10 -39.98 -11.67 25.84
N ILE A 11 -38.71 -11.89 25.57
CA ILE A 11 -38.21 -12.30 24.29
C ILE A 11 -37.89 -13.81 24.32
N ASP A 12 -38.83 -14.59 23.85
CA ASP A 12 -38.82 -16.07 23.89
C ASP A 12 -39.34 -16.72 22.59
N THR A 13 -39.82 -15.88 21.64
CA THR A 13 -40.34 -16.33 20.35
C THR A 13 -39.65 -15.58 19.17
N PRO A 14 -39.67 -16.14 17.95
CA PRO A 14 -39.16 -15.47 16.76
C PRO A 14 -39.79 -14.11 16.46
N GLU A 15 -41.13 -13.99 16.68
CA GLU A 15 -41.88 -12.75 16.46
C GLU A 15 -41.49 -11.66 17.48
N ALA A 16 -41.38 -12.03 18.76
CA ALA A 16 -40.94 -11.13 19.83
C ALA A 16 -39.52 -10.63 19.57
N LEU A 17 -38.62 -11.55 19.14
CA LEU A 17 -37.25 -11.20 18.79
C LEU A 17 -37.18 -10.27 17.59
N THR A 18 -37.95 -10.53 16.55
CA THR A 18 -38.00 -9.67 15.34
C THR A 18 -38.44 -8.26 15.70
N ALA A 19 -39.48 -8.12 16.48
CA ALA A 19 -39.97 -6.81 16.93
C ALA A 19 -38.95 -6.09 17.81
N LYS A 20 -38.28 -6.81 18.70
CA LYS A 20 -37.21 -6.25 19.55
C LYS A 20 -36.03 -5.74 18.72
N MET A 21 -35.52 -6.56 17.79
CA MET A 21 -34.39 -6.17 16.95
C MET A 21 -34.73 -4.96 16.05
N ALA A 22 -35.95 -4.88 15.53
CA ALA A 22 -36.41 -3.72 14.76
C ALA A 22 -36.39 -2.43 15.62
N ALA A 23 -36.93 -2.49 16.84
CA ALA A 23 -36.89 -1.37 17.76
C ALA A 23 -35.47 -0.96 18.16
N MET A 24 -34.57 -1.93 18.35
CA MET A 24 -33.18 -1.67 18.66
C MET A 24 -32.41 -1.00 17.49
N LYS A 25 -32.72 -1.36 16.26
CA LYS A 25 -32.17 -0.69 15.07
C LYS A 25 -32.64 0.78 15.00
N GLU A 26 -33.87 1.08 15.38
CA GLU A 26 -34.34 2.49 15.47
C GLU A 26 -33.61 3.25 16.60
N ALA A 27 -33.43 2.64 17.76
CA ALA A 27 -32.65 3.22 18.86
C ALA A 27 -31.20 3.48 18.43
N GLN A 28 -30.61 2.54 17.68
CA GLN A 28 -29.24 2.66 17.16
C GLN A 28 -29.10 3.83 16.16
N LYS A 29 -30.07 4.04 15.27
CA LYS A 29 -30.09 5.20 14.35
C LYS A 29 -30.04 6.53 15.11
N ILE A 30 -30.81 6.63 16.22
CA ILE A 30 -30.76 7.81 17.08
C ILE A 30 -29.36 7.94 17.72
N PHE A 31 -28.84 6.84 18.26
CA PHE A 31 -27.55 6.84 18.94
C PHE A 31 -26.38 7.16 17.98
N ALA A 32 -26.50 6.78 16.72
CA ALA A 32 -25.51 7.09 15.67
C ALA A 32 -25.29 8.60 15.47
N THR A 33 -26.26 9.44 15.85
CA THR A 33 -26.19 10.91 15.73
C THR A 33 -25.49 11.58 16.91
N TYR A 34 -25.14 10.83 17.97
CA TYR A 34 -24.57 11.40 19.19
C TYR A 34 -23.14 11.86 18.99
N THR A 35 -22.79 12.95 19.71
CA THR A 35 -21.44 13.49 19.74
C THR A 35 -20.52 12.64 20.60
N GLN A 36 -19.20 12.82 20.45
CA GLN A 36 -18.21 12.13 21.28
C GLN A 36 -18.43 12.39 22.77
N GLU A 37 -18.75 13.62 23.15
CA GLU A 37 -19.02 14.00 24.55
C GLU A 37 -20.22 13.25 25.14
N GLN A 38 -21.31 13.14 24.39
CA GLN A 38 -22.49 12.39 24.81
C GLN A 38 -22.16 10.89 24.99
N VAL A 39 -21.40 10.33 24.04
CA VAL A 39 -20.95 8.93 24.08
C VAL A 39 -20.05 8.68 25.27
N ASP A 40 -19.10 9.56 25.53
CA ASP A 40 -18.15 9.43 26.64
C ASP A 40 -18.83 9.51 28.00
N LYS A 41 -19.82 10.39 28.13
CA LYS A 41 -20.67 10.47 29.35
C LYS A 41 -21.44 9.15 29.62
N ILE A 42 -22.03 8.58 28.56
CA ILE A 42 -22.77 7.31 28.65
C ILE A 42 -21.82 6.17 28.97
N PHE A 43 -20.68 6.08 28.27
CA PHE A 43 -19.67 5.06 28.48
C PHE A 43 -19.14 5.06 29.91
N LYS A 44 -18.85 6.26 30.46
CA LYS A 44 -18.41 6.42 31.84
C LYS A 44 -19.46 5.95 32.85
N ALA A 45 -20.71 6.38 32.68
CA ALA A 45 -21.80 6.02 33.59
C ALA A 45 -22.05 4.51 33.60
N ALA A 46 -22.06 3.88 32.42
CA ALA A 46 -22.26 2.46 32.23
C ALA A 46 -21.13 1.64 32.88
N ALA A 47 -19.86 2.00 32.62
CA ALA A 47 -18.70 1.35 33.21
C ALA A 47 -18.68 1.47 34.74
N THR A 48 -18.96 2.66 35.27
CA THR A 48 -19.01 2.90 36.72
C THR A 48 -20.11 2.09 37.42
N ALA A 49 -21.30 1.97 36.81
CA ALA A 49 -22.38 1.17 37.36
C ALA A 49 -22.05 -0.33 37.35
N ALA A 50 -21.48 -0.83 36.26
CA ALA A 50 -21.04 -2.22 36.15
C ALA A 50 -19.98 -2.55 37.20
N ASP A 51 -19.02 -1.66 37.42
CA ASP A 51 -17.97 -1.86 38.42
C ASP A 51 -18.52 -1.87 39.86
N LYS A 52 -19.47 -1.01 40.18
CA LYS A 52 -20.14 -1.02 41.50
C LYS A 52 -20.90 -2.32 41.78
N MET A 53 -21.40 -2.97 40.73
CA MET A 53 -22.15 -4.22 40.80
C MET A 53 -21.25 -5.48 40.65
N ARG A 54 -19.94 -5.32 40.57
CA ARG A 54 -18.99 -6.43 40.30
C ARG A 54 -19.11 -7.60 41.31
N ILE A 55 -19.35 -7.34 42.58
CA ILE A 55 -19.47 -8.39 43.62
C ILE A 55 -20.84 -9.09 43.51
N PRO A 56 -21.99 -8.41 43.51
CA PRO A 56 -23.29 -9.05 43.34
C PRO A 56 -23.38 -9.90 42.07
N LEU A 57 -22.89 -9.37 40.94
CA LEU A 57 -22.88 -10.10 39.67
C LEU A 57 -21.99 -11.32 39.67
N ALA A 58 -20.81 -11.26 40.30
CA ALA A 58 -19.94 -12.42 40.48
C ALA A 58 -20.59 -13.53 41.32
N LYS A 59 -21.24 -13.13 42.41
CA LYS A 59 -21.97 -14.04 43.28
C LYS A 59 -23.07 -14.77 42.53
N MET A 60 -23.90 -14.01 41.81
CA MET A 60 -24.97 -14.53 40.98
C MET A 60 -24.45 -15.50 39.90
N ALA A 61 -23.33 -15.18 39.25
CA ALA A 61 -22.75 -16.03 38.23
C ALA A 61 -22.25 -17.39 38.78
N VAL A 62 -21.62 -17.39 39.94
CA VAL A 62 -21.18 -18.66 40.58
C VAL A 62 -22.38 -19.47 41.06
N GLU A 63 -23.37 -18.82 41.68
CA GLU A 63 -24.57 -19.52 42.16
C GLU A 63 -25.39 -20.13 41.00
N GLU A 64 -25.53 -19.43 39.89
CA GLU A 64 -26.26 -19.92 38.74
C GLU A 64 -25.54 -21.03 37.97
N THR A 65 -24.22 -20.86 37.74
CA THR A 65 -23.45 -21.77 36.89
C THR A 65 -22.80 -22.94 37.62
N GLY A 66 -22.55 -22.80 38.93
CA GLY A 66 -21.75 -23.74 39.73
C GLY A 66 -20.26 -23.74 39.31
N MET A 67 -19.78 -22.71 38.60
CA MET A 67 -18.43 -22.66 38.00
C MET A 67 -17.62 -21.51 38.57
N GLY A 68 -16.33 -21.76 38.75
CA GLY A 68 -15.32 -20.75 39.07
C GLY A 68 -15.23 -20.36 40.53
N ILE A 69 -14.63 -19.22 40.77
CA ILE A 69 -14.34 -18.63 42.07
C ILE A 69 -14.94 -17.24 42.12
N MET A 70 -15.71 -16.96 43.15
CA MET A 70 -16.43 -15.67 43.27
C MET A 70 -15.46 -14.49 43.20
N GLU A 71 -14.37 -14.55 43.96
CA GLU A 71 -13.36 -13.49 44.03
C GLU A 71 -12.70 -13.21 42.66
N ASP A 72 -12.40 -14.25 41.90
CA ASP A 72 -11.84 -14.11 40.56
C ASP A 72 -12.84 -13.57 39.56
N LYS A 73 -14.13 -13.91 39.70
CA LYS A 73 -15.19 -13.30 38.88
C LYS A 73 -15.41 -11.82 39.23
N VAL A 74 -15.20 -11.43 40.49
CA VAL A 74 -15.17 -9.99 40.88
C VAL A 74 -14.04 -9.28 40.15
N ILE A 75 -12.84 -9.86 40.09
CA ILE A 75 -11.72 -9.34 39.36
C ILE A 75 -12.04 -9.23 37.85
N LYS A 76 -12.65 -10.26 37.26
CA LYS A 76 -13.07 -10.24 35.86
C LYS A 76 -14.11 -9.14 35.56
N ASN A 77 -15.09 -8.95 36.44
CA ASN A 77 -16.10 -7.89 36.27
C ASN A 77 -15.47 -6.50 36.39
N HIS A 78 -14.58 -6.32 37.36
CA HIS A 78 -13.81 -5.10 37.55
C HIS A 78 -12.96 -4.80 36.31
N TYR A 79 -12.25 -5.80 35.79
CA TYR A 79 -11.46 -5.70 34.58
C TYR A 79 -12.33 -5.30 33.37
N ALA A 80 -13.47 -5.99 33.17
CA ALA A 80 -14.38 -5.69 32.06
C ALA A 80 -14.99 -4.29 32.14
N ALA A 81 -15.12 -3.71 33.33
CA ALA A 81 -15.68 -2.38 33.56
C ALA A 81 -14.56 -1.32 33.57
N GLU A 82 -13.67 -1.34 34.56
CA GLU A 82 -12.70 -0.27 34.80
C GLU A 82 -11.52 -0.27 33.85
N TYR A 83 -10.89 -1.44 33.59
CA TYR A 83 -9.74 -1.50 32.66
C TYR A 83 -10.18 -1.18 31.24
N VAL A 84 -11.32 -1.70 30.80
CA VAL A 84 -11.88 -1.39 29.46
C VAL A 84 -12.24 0.08 29.36
N TYR A 85 -12.83 0.67 30.40
CA TYR A 85 -13.11 2.10 30.44
C TYR A 85 -11.81 2.92 30.34
N ASN A 86 -10.81 2.60 31.15
CA ASN A 86 -9.53 3.33 31.16
C ASN A 86 -8.80 3.24 29.81
N ALA A 87 -8.84 2.09 29.15
CA ALA A 87 -8.23 1.90 27.84
C ALA A 87 -8.90 2.77 26.75
N TYR A 88 -10.22 2.93 26.80
CA TYR A 88 -10.96 3.56 25.71
C TYR A 88 -11.60 4.91 26.04
N LYS A 89 -11.53 5.43 27.27
CA LYS A 89 -12.16 6.71 27.66
C LYS A 89 -11.71 7.89 26.79
N ASN A 90 -10.46 7.91 26.33
CA ASN A 90 -9.89 8.95 25.49
C ASN A 90 -9.87 8.59 24.00
N THR A 91 -10.38 7.42 23.62
CA THR A 91 -10.42 6.99 22.22
C THR A 91 -11.55 7.71 21.51
N GLN A 92 -11.22 8.41 20.44
CA GLN A 92 -12.22 8.99 19.56
C GLN A 92 -12.89 7.89 18.73
N THR A 93 -14.23 7.90 18.75
CA THR A 93 -15.08 6.91 18.04
C THR A 93 -16.17 7.57 17.19
N CYS A 94 -16.21 8.90 17.18
CA CYS A 94 -17.19 9.70 16.46
C CYS A 94 -16.54 10.76 15.59
N GLY A 95 -17.10 11.00 14.42
CA GLY A 95 -16.69 12.10 13.55
C GLY A 95 -15.34 11.86 12.85
N VAL A 96 -14.68 12.96 12.53
CA VAL A 96 -13.38 12.94 11.80
C VAL A 96 -12.26 12.63 12.77
N VAL A 97 -11.55 11.54 12.54
CA VAL A 97 -10.42 11.06 13.38
C VAL A 97 -9.05 11.31 12.78
N GLU A 98 -9.00 11.50 11.48
CA GLU A 98 -7.77 11.80 10.77
C GLU A 98 -8.11 12.77 9.64
N GLU A 99 -7.36 13.84 9.52
CA GLU A 99 -7.48 14.79 8.41
C GLU A 99 -6.10 15.21 7.95
N ASP A 100 -5.81 14.91 6.69
CA ASP A 100 -4.64 15.42 6.00
C ASP A 100 -5.09 16.46 4.95
N LYS A 101 -4.98 17.73 5.32
CA LYS A 101 -5.41 18.84 4.47
C LYS A 101 -4.52 19.01 3.25
N ALA A 102 -3.25 18.61 3.31
CA ALA A 102 -2.33 18.70 2.18
C ALA A 102 -2.76 17.75 1.06
N TYR A 103 -3.10 16.52 1.42
CA TYR A 103 -3.54 15.50 0.46
C TYR A 103 -5.06 15.43 0.28
N GLY A 104 -5.84 16.19 1.05
CA GLY A 104 -7.30 16.19 0.96
C GLY A 104 -7.93 14.86 1.37
N ILE A 105 -7.35 14.20 2.36
CA ILE A 105 -7.86 12.94 2.92
C ILE A 105 -8.41 13.19 4.30
N LYS A 106 -9.57 12.65 4.59
CA LYS A 106 -10.08 12.54 5.97
C LYS A 106 -10.78 11.21 6.19
N LYS A 107 -10.67 10.70 7.42
CA LYS A 107 -11.34 9.50 7.87
C LYS A 107 -12.40 9.84 8.90
N ILE A 108 -13.60 9.30 8.67
CA ILE A 108 -14.79 9.51 9.51
C ILE A 108 -15.21 8.18 10.09
N LEU A 109 -15.41 8.11 11.40
CA LEU A 109 -15.85 6.91 12.09
C LEU A 109 -17.38 6.86 12.19
N GLU A 110 -17.94 5.71 11.79
CA GLU A 110 -19.36 5.40 11.86
C GLU A 110 -19.59 4.09 12.62
N PRO A 111 -20.72 3.95 13.33
CA PRO A 111 -21.08 2.68 13.95
C PRO A 111 -21.35 1.61 12.90
N VAL A 112 -21.19 0.34 13.28
CA VAL A 112 -21.53 -0.81 12.42
C VAL A 112 -23.03 -1.12 12.41
N GLY A 113 -23.76 -0.78 13.47
CA GLY A 113 -25.20 -0.98 13.57
C GLY A 113 -25.62 -1.80 14.78
N LEU A 114 -26.37 -2.88 14.57
CA LEU A 114 -26.81 -3.82 15.62
C LEU A 114 -25.80 -4.97 15.75
N VAL A 115 -25.22 -5.09 16.92
CA VAL A 115 -24.25 -6.15 17.28
C VAL A 115 -24.99 -7.34 17.88
N ALA A 116 -24.79 -8.52 17.34
CA ALA A 116 -25.20 -9.79 17.97
C ALA A 116 -24.11 -10.28 18.93
N ALA A 117 -24.38 -10.41 20.20
CA ALA A 117 -23.43 -10.86 21.18
C ALA A 117 -23.80 -12.25 21.75
N VAL A 118 -23.03 -13.26 21.40
CA VAL A 118 -23.14 -14.59 22.01
C VAL A 118 -22.26 -14.65 23.24
N ILE A 119 -22.84 -15.02 24.41
CA ILE A 119 -22.19 -14.99 25.72
C ILE A 119 -21.99 -16.41 26.24
N PRO A 120 -20.75 -16.78 26.69
CA PRO A 120 -20.49 -18.13 27.22
C PRO A 120 -20.92 -18.28 28.68
N THR A 121 -21.00 -19.53 29.17
CA THR A 121 -21.21 -19.84 30.59
C THR A 121 -20.01 -19.55 31.46
N THR A 122 -18.81 -19.60 30.93
CA THR A 122 -17.56 -19.45 31.68
C THR A 122 -17.36 -18.05 32.24
N ASN A 123 -17.79 -17.02 31.46
CA ASN A 123 -17.60 -15.60 31.79
C ASN A 123 -18.87 -14.79 31.51
N PRO A 124 -20.04 -15.12 32.10
CA PRO A 124 -21.31 -14.57 31.66
C PRO A 124 -21.42 -13.07 31.91
N THR A 125 -21.08 -12.61 33.11
CA THR A 125 -21.24 -11.22 33.52
C THR A 125 -20.16 -10.32 32.92
N SER A 126 -18.92 -10.70 33.02
CA SER A 126 -17.78 -9.91 32.51
C SER A 126 -17.82 -9.75 30.97
N THR A 127 -18.20 -10.82 30.25
CA THR A 127 -18.32 -10.74 28.77
C THR A 127 -19.51 -9.88 28.35
N ALA A 128 -20.64 -9.94 29.07
CA ALA A 128 -21.80 -9.07 28.82
C ALA A 128 -21.45 -7.59 29.07
N ILE A 129 -20.76 -7.29 30.19
CA ILE A 129 -20.26 -5.94 30.49
C ILE A 129 -19.32 -5.45 29.38
N PHE A 130 -18.30 -6.22 29.06
CA PHE A 130 -17.29 -5.87 28.06
C PHE A 130 -17.90 -5.56 26.69
N LYS A 131 -18.72 -6.49 26.17
CA LYS A 131 -19.33 -6.33 24.84
C LYS A 131 -20.32 -5.16 24.80
N SER A 132 -21.05 -4.93 25.86
CA SER A 132 -21.97 -3.80 25.99
C SER A 132 -21.21 -2.47 26.02
N LEU A 133 -20.12 -2.37 26.78
CA LEU A 133 -19.34 -1.15 26.89
C LEU A 133 -18.67 -0.76 25.56
N ILE A 134 -18.03 -1.71 24.86
CA ILE A 134 -17.40 -1.40 23.56
C ILE A 134 -18.46 -1.05 22.49
N SER A 135 -19.67 -1.62 22.58
CA SER A 135 -20.78 -1.28 21.68
C SER A 135 -21.31 0.13 21.96
N LEU A 136 -21.49 0.50 23.22
CA LEU A 136 -21.90 1.86 23.62
C LEU A 136 -20.84 2.91 23.20
N LYS A 137 -19.55 2.63 23.44
CA LYS A 137 -18.46 3.55 23.06
C LYS A 137 -18.43 3.83 21.55
N THR A 138 -18.93 2.90 20.74
CA THR A 138 -18.95 2.98 19.27
C THR A 138 -20.31 3.30 18.68
N ARG A 139 -21.28 3.73 19.51
CA ARG A 139 -22.65 4.10 19.10
C ARG A 139 -23.44 2.95 18.46
N ASN A 140 -23.11 1.71 18.80
CA ASN A 140 -23.83 0.54 18.33
C ASN A 140 -24.93 0.11 19.31
N ALA A 141 -26.00 -0.48 18.78
CA ALA A 141 -26.91 -1.29 19.59
C ALA A 141 -26.34 -2.70 19.76
N ILE A 142 -26.68 -3.35 20.83
CA ILE A 142 -26.23 -4.72 21.09
C ILE A 142 -27.37 -5.60 21.60
N ILE A 143 -27.59 -6.75 20.95
CA ILE A 143 -28.51 -7.78 21.39
C ILE A 143 -27.73 -8.99 21.90
N ILE A 144 -27.98 -9.39 23.14
CA ILE A 144 -27.29 -10.43 23.86
C ILE A 144 -28.07 -11.74 23.76
N SER A 145 -27.40 -12.80 23.30
CA SER A 145 -27.85 -14.17 23.41
C SER A 145 -27.11 -14.86 24.56
N PRO A 146 -27.69 -14.96 25.74
CA PRO A 146 -27.07 -15.60 26.88
C PRO A 146 -27.04 -17.13 26.72
N HIS A 147 -26.04 -17.77 27.32
CA HIS A 147 -26.06 -19.23 27.42
C HIS A 147 -27.20 -19.67 28.36
N PRO A 148 -27.99 -20.73 28.05
CA PRO A 148 -29.11 -21.16 28.87
C PRO A 148 -28.80 -21.39 30.36
N ARG A 149 -27.60 -21.86 30.69
CA ARG A 149 -27.16 -22.11 32.09
C ARG A 149 -26.61 -20.89 32.82
N ALA A 150 -26.57 -19.73 32.17
CA ALA A 150 -26.03 -18.48 32.73
C ALA A 150 -26.91 -17.28 32.35
N LYS A 151 -28.18 -17.50 32.01
CA LYS A 151 -29.06 -16.47 31.47
C LYS A 151 -29.38 -15.37 32.48
N LYS A 152 -29.62 -15.72 33.76
CA LYS A 152 -29.98 -14.76 34.80
C LYS A 152 -28.85 -13.77 35.08
N SER A 153 -27.66 -14.27 35.32
CA SER A 153 -26.47 -13.45 35.60
C SER A 153 -26.05 -12.61 34.39
N THR A 154 -26.17 -13.16 33.16
CA THR A 154 -25.87 -12.44 31.92
C THR A 154 -26.85 -11.28 31.71
N ILE A 155 -28.16 -11.53 31.88
CA ILE A 155 -29.22 -10.53 31.71
C ILE A 155 -29.08 -9.43 32.76
N GLU A 156 -28.83 -9.78 34.01
CA GLU A 156 -28.65 -8.80 35.07
C GLU A 156 -27.45 -7.88 34.81
N ALA A 157 -26.33 -8.44 34.35
CA ALA A 157 -25.17 -7.65 33.95
C ALA A 157 -25.48 -6.68 32.80
N ALA A 158 -26.19 -7.14 31.78
CA ALA A 158 -26.64 -6.31 30.66
C ALA A 158 -27.61 -5.20 31.10
N LYS A 159 -28.55 -5.53 32.02
CA LYS A 159 -29.50 -4.58 32.55
C LYS A 159 -28.82 -3.46 33.35
N VAL A 160 -27.89 -3.79 34.22
CA VAL A 160 -27.07 -2.79 34.96
C VAL A 160 -26.43 -1.78 34.02
N VAL A 161 -25.84 -2.27 32.93
CA VAL A 161 -25.21 -1.42 31.93
C VAL A 161 -26.24 -0.57 31.17
N LEU A 162 -27.38 -1.18 30.77
CA LEU A 162 -28.46 -0.48 30.07
C LEU A 162 -29.07 0.66 30.93
N ASP A 163 -29.42 0.32 32.17
CA ASP A 163 -30.10 1.29 33.07
C ASP A 163 -29.22 2.52 33.32
N ALA A 164 -27.91 2.31 33.52
CA ALA A 164 -26.95 3.39 33.69
C ALA A 164 -26.71 4.18 32.39
N ALA A 165 -26.69 3.51 31.25
CA ALA A 165 -26.52 4.16 29.94
C ALA A 165 -27.74 5.04 29.63
N VAL A 166 -28.96 4.56 29.84
CA VAL A 166 -30.22 5.32 29.64
C VAL A 166 -30.28 6.50 30.58
N ALA A 167 -29.99 6.30 31.87
CA ALA A 167 -29.94 7.39 32.85
C ALA A 167 -28.93 8.49 32.47
N ALA A 168 -27.83 8.14 31.73
CA ALA A 168 -26.86 9.09 31.22
C ALA A 168 -27.24 9.71 29.87
N GLY A 169 -28.36 9.28 29.25
CA GLY A 169 -28.93 9.84 28.03
C GLY A 169 -28.90 8.95 26.81
N ALA A 170 -28.51 7.68 26.93
CA ALA A 170 -28.59 6.73 25.81
C ALA A 170 -30.07 6.45 25.42
N PRO A 171 -30.34 6.13 24.15
CA PRO A 171 -31.71 5.74 23.76
C PRO A 171 -32.20 4.49 24.50
N GLU A 172 -33.46 4.48 24.87
CA GLU A 172 -34.09 3.28 25.43
C GLU A 172 -33.98 2.12 24.41
N GLY A 173 -33.68 0.92 24.91
CA GLY A 173 -33.55 -0.28 24.07
C GLY A 173 -32.25 -0.40 23.29
N ILE A 174 -31.23 0.41 23.59
CA ILE A 174 -29.89 0.30 22.92
C ILE A 174 -29.15 -1.00 23.25
N ILE A 175 -29.47 -1.60 24.41
CA ILE A 175 -29.03 -2.95 24.80
C ILE A 175 -30.27 -3.80 24.95
N GLY A 176 -30.26 -5.01 24.40
CA GLY A 176 -31.34 -5.99 24.55
C GLY A 176 -30.80 -7.40 24.72
N TRP A 177 -31.69 -8.34 25.04
CA TRP A 177 -31.34 -9.74 25.26
C TRP A 177 -32.50 -10.67 24.92
N ILE A 178 -32.18 -11.97 24.80
CA ILE A 178 -33.14 -13.06 24.72
C ILE A 178 -33.43 -13.54 26.16
N ASP A 179 -34.68 -13.52 26.61
CA ASP A 179 -35.02 -13.93 27.98
C ASP A 179 -35.01 -15.46 28.14
N ILE A 180 -35.46 -16.17 27.13
CA ILE A 180 -35.40 -17.65 27.08
C ILE A 180 -34.59 -18.06 25.83
N PRO A 181 -33.26 -18.25 25.98
CA PRO A 181 -32.41 -18.53 24.84
C PRO A 181 -32.63 -19.95 24.31
N SER A 182 -32.73 -20.04 22.99
CA SER A 182 -32.73 -21.28 22.22
C SER A 182 -31.71 -21.22 21.10
N LEU A 183 -31.37 -22.35 20.52
CA LEU A 183 -30.48 -22.38 19.34
C LEU A 183 -31.12 -21.66 18.15
N GLU A 184 -32.44 -21.80 17.96
CA GLU A 184 -33.19 -21.12 16.92
C GLU A 184 -33.10 -19.59 17.07
N LEU A 185 -33.43 -19.05 18.24
CA LEU A 185 -33.36 -17.62 18.50
C LEU A 185 -31.93 -17.07 18.39
N THR A 186 -30.93 -17.83 18.85
CA THR A 186 -29.52 -17.44 18.72
C THR A 186 -29.10 -17.35 17.25
N ASN A 187 -29.46 -18.34 16.43
CA ASN A 187 -29.21 -18.30 15.00
C ASN A 187 -29.91 -17.14 14.32
N MET A 188 -31.15 -16.88 14.71
CA MET A 188 -31.93 -15.76 14.17
C MET A 188 -31.31 -14.38 14.51
N VAL A 189 -30.80 -14.22 15.74
CA VAL A 189 -30.03 -13.00 16.11
C VAL A 189 -28.80 -12.85 15.22
N MET A 190 -28.02 -13.91 15.03
CA MET A 190 -26.82 -13.88 14.17
C MET A 190 -27.14 -13.56 12.71
N GLN A 191 -28.25 -14.08 12.17
CA GLN A 191 -28.66 -13.84 10.78
C GLN A 191 -29.21 -12.43 10.54
N ASN A 192 -29.76 -11.76 11.54
CA ASN A 192 -30.45 -10.47 11.39
C ASN A 192 -29.69 -9.27 11.98
N ALA A 193 -28.59 -9.48 12.69
CA ALA A 193 -27.68 -8.42 13.12
C ALA A 193 -26.79 -7.92 11.98
N ASP A 194 -26.07 -6.82 12.22
CA ASP A 194 -25.17 -6.23 11.25
C ASP A 194 -23.75 -6.79 11.41
N ILE A 195 -23.36 -7.16 12.65
CA ILE A 195 -22.12 -7.84 12.99
C ILE A 195 -22.31 -8.78 14.17
N ILE A 196 -21.51 -9.83 14.25
CA ILE A 196 -21.58 -10.83 15.32
C ILE A 196 -20.28 -10.79 16.16
N LEU A 197 -20.44 -10.70 17.49
CA LEU A 197 -19.38 -10.97 18.48
C LEU A 197 -19.67 -12.31 19.18
N ALA A 198 -19.08 -13.41 18.70
CA ALA A 198 -19.32 -14.74 19.24
C ALA A 198 -18.20 -15.17 20.19
N THR A 199 -18.53 -15.46 21.43
CA THR A 199 -17.66 -16.14 22.39
C THR A 199 -18.35 -17.40 22.86
N GLY A 200 -17.82 -18.56 22.53
CA GLY A 200 -18.46 -19.84 22.82
C GLY A 200 -17.64 -21.02 22.30
N GLY A 201 -18.18 -22.23 22.43
CA GLY A 201 -17.52 -23.41 21.90
C GLY A 201 -17.39 -23.41 20.36
N PRO A 202 -16.56 -24.32 19.79
CA PRO A 202 -16.27 -24.35 18.35
C PRO A 202 -17.50 -24.39 17.44
N GLY A 203 -18.54 -25.10 17.85
CA GLY A 203 -19.80 -25.19 17.09
C GLY A 203 -20.53 -23.85 16.96
N MET A 204 -20.54 -23.04 18.03
CA MET A 204 -21.16 -21.73 18.02
C MET A 204 -20.35 -20.71 17.19
N VAL A 205 -19.03 -20.76 17.29
CA VAL A 205 -18.13 -19.92 16.47
C VAL A 205 -18.29 -20.28 14.99
N LYS A 206 -18.36 -21.55 14.65
CA LYS A 206 -18.64 -22.01 13.28
C LYS A 206 -20.01 -21.52 12.78
N ALA A 207 -21.05 -21.57 13.63
CA ALA A 207 -22.37 -21.03 13.28
C ALA A 207 -22.34 -19.54 13.02
N ALA A 208 -21.60 -18.77 13.82
CA ALA A 208 -21.42 -17.32 13.62
C ALA A 208 -20.79 -17.02 12.25
N TYR A 209 -19.68 -17.67 11.90
CA TYR A 209 -19.02 -17.49 10.58
C TYR A 209 -19.83 -18.02 9.40
N SER A 210 -20.72 -18.98 9.63
CA SER A 210 -21.60 -19.55 8.59
C SER A 210 -22.93 -18.80 8.43
N SER A 211 -23.18 -17.75 9.23
CA SER A 211 -24.44 -16.99 9.21
C SER A 211 -24.62 -16.08 7.99
N GLY A 212 -23.57 -15.84 7.21
CA GLY A 212 -23.56 -14.87 6.11
C GLY A 212 -23.41 -13.41 6.56
N LYS A 213 -23.14 -13.16 7.84
CA LYS A 213 -22.87 -11.84 8.41
C LYS A 213 -21.40 -11.68 8.79
N PRO A 214 -20.86 -10.45 8.79
CA PRO A 214 -19.58 -10.18 9.41
C PRO A 214 -19.55 -10.72 10.82
N ALA A 215 -18.54 -11.51 11.16
CA ALA A 215 -18.43 -12.12 12.46
C ALA A 215 -17.03 -11.96 13.03
N VAL A 216 -16.96 -11.71 14.33
CA VAL A 216 -15.77 -11.77 15.16
C VAL A 216 -16.02 -12.88 16.18
N GLY A 217 -15.47 -14.06 15.90
CA GLY A 217 -15.59 -15.22 16.76
C GLY A 217 -14.22 -15.56 17.36
N VAL A 218 -14.25 -16.24 18.51
CA VAL A 218 -13.03 -16.72 19.19
C VAL A 218 -13.04 -18.23 19.19
N GLY A 219 -11.96 -18.81 18.66
CA GLY A 219 -11.71 -20.25 18.69
C GLY A 219 -11.33 -20.76 20.09
N PRO A 220 -11.25 -22.09 20.28
CA PRO A 220 -10.74 -22.69 21.52
C PRO A 220 -9.27 -22.33 21.72
N GLY A 221 -8.84 -22.31 22.98
CA GLY A 221 -7.45 -22.06 23.35
C GLY A 221 -6.78 -23.36 23.86
N ASN A 222 -5.66 -23.72 23.27
CA ASN A 222 -4.82 -24.81 23.77
C ASN A 222 -3.40 -24.29 24.01
N THR A 223 -3.27 -23.37 24.95
CA THR A 223 -2.04 -22.63 25.24
C THR A 223 -0.93 -23.53 25.77
N PRO A 224 0.17 -23.74 25.00
CA PRO A 224 1.36 -24.38 25.53
C PRO A 224 2.23 -23.36 26.25
N ALA A 225 2.87 -23.76 27.34
CA ALA A 225 3.96 -23.00 27.97
C ALA A 225 5.27 -23.78 27.84
N ILE A 226 6.37 -23.09 27.59
CA ILE A 226 7.72 -23.65 27.67
C ILE A 226 8.45 -23.03 28.85
N ILE A 227 9.16 -23.83 29.63
CA ILE A 227 10.12 -23.37 30.64
C ILE A 227 11.51 -23.75 30.15
N ASP A 228 12.26 -22.74 29.71
CA ASP A 228 13.65 -22.89 29.27
C ASP A 228 14.60 -23.04 30.44
N ASP A 229 15.76 -23.64 30.22
CA ASP A 229 16.76 -23.85 31.28
C ASP A 229 17.40 -22.54 31.79
N SER A 230 17.25 -21.45 31.07
CA SER A 230 17.64 -20.11 31.52
C SER A 230 16.57 -19.35 32.31
N ALA A 231 15.36 -19.93 32.49
CA ALA A 231 14.25 -19.28 33.14
C ALA A 231 14.44 -19.14 34.64
N ASP A 232 13.82 -18.11 35.23
CA ASP A 232 13.54 -18.08 36.66
C ASP A 232 12.42 -19.10 37.00
N ILE A 233 12.78 -20.27 37.51
CA ILE A 233 11.88 -21.38 37.80
C ILE A 233 10.76 -20.95 38.74
N ARG A 234 11.08 -20.15 39.77
CA ARG A 234 10.09 -19.72 40.76
C ARG A 234 9.07 -18.78 40.14
N LEU A 235 9.52 -17.84 39.32
CA LEU A 235 8.64 -16.95 38.55
C LEU A 235 7.76 -17.76 37.60
N ALA A 236 8.35 -18.65 36.81
CA ALA A 236 7.65 -19.49 35.84
C ALA A 236 6.54 -20.34 36.48
N VAL A 237 6.89 -21.13 37.49
CA VAL A 237 5.94 -22.01 38.18
C VAL A 237 4.83 -21.20 38.88
N ASN A 238 5.20 -20.10 39.59
CA ASN A 238 4.21 -19.26 40.24
C ASN A 238 3.24 -18.61 39.22
N SER A 239 3.75 -18.16 38.11
CA SER A 239 2.93 -17.56 37.04
C SER A 239 1.97 -18.56 36.42
N ILE A 240 2.44 -19.79 36.16
CA ILE A 240 1.59 -20.86 35.62
C ILE A 240 0.50 -21.27 36.63
N ILE A 241 0.86 -21.40 37.90
CA ILE A 241 -0.13 -21.73 38.96
C ILE A 241 -1.17 -20.60 39.07
N HIS A 242 -0.72 -19.37 39.16
CA HIS A 242 -1.62 -18.20 39.22
C HIS A 242 -2.57 -18.14 38.04
N SER A 243 -2.05 -18.33 36.82
CA SER A 243 -2.84 -18.35 35.59
C SER A 243 -3.84 -19.53 35.55
N LYS A 244 -3.39 -20.71 35.88
CA LYS A 244 -4.20 -21.96 35.79
C LYS A 244 -5.24 -22.12 36.90
N THR A 245 -5.05 -21.47 38.03
CA THR A 245 -6.05 -21.47 39.14
C THR A 245 -7.00 -20.27 39.09
N PHE A 246 -6.70 -19.24 38.32
CA PHE A 246 -7.57 -18.09 38.17
C PHE A 246 -8.92 -18.50 37.59
N ASP A 247 -9.95 -18.28 38.36
CA ASP A 247 -11.33 -18.72 38.08
C ASP A 247 -11.40 -20.21 37.69
N ASN A 248 -10.61 -21.07 38.37
CA ASN A 248 -10.43 -22.47 38.06
C ASN A 248 -10.09 -22.77 36.60
N GLY A 249 -9.21 -21.94 35.98
CA GLY A 249 -8.66 -22.18 34.63
C GLY A 249 -9.65 -21.95 33.48
N MET A 250 -10.71 -21.19 33.69
CA MET A 250 -11.75 -20.97 32.67
C MET A 250 -11.40 -19.91 31.63
N ILE A 251 -10.31 -19.15 31.77
CA ILE A 251 -9.86 -18.28 30.66
C ILE A 251 -9.21 -19.14 29.59
N SER A 252 -9.65 -19.01 28.34
CA SER A 252 -9.15 -19.79 27.20
C SER A 252 -7.65 -19.59 26.91
N ALA A 253 -7.08 -18.48 27.37
CA ALA A 253 -5.64 -18.23 27.31
C ALA A 253 -4.83 -18.94 28.43
N SER A 254 -5.48 -19.60 29.41
CA SER A 254 -4.74 -20.29 30.46
C SER A 254 -3.90 -21.45 29.89
N GLU A 255 -2.73 -21.67 30.48
CA GLU A 255 -1.85 -22.76 30.10
C GLU A 255 -2.56 -24.10 30.18
N GLN A 256 -2.59 -24.86 29.09
CA GLN A 256 -3.16 -26.21 29.04
C GLN A 256 -2.06 -27.26 29.19
N SER A 257 -0.84 -26.89 28.91
CA SER A 257 0.35 -27.75 29.01
C SER A 257 1.58 -26.95 29.37
N VAL A 258 2.55 -27.59 29.99
CA VAL A 258 3.89 -27.04 30.20
C VAL A 258 4.93 -28.04 29.71
N THR A 259 5.83 -27.58 28.85
CA THR A 259 6.98 -28.32 28.35
C THR A 259 8.24 -27.80 29.04
N VAL A 260 8.94 -28.68 29.76
CA VAL A 260 10.11 -28.31 30.57
C VAL A 260 11.34 -28.98 29.99
N LEU A 261 12.44 -28.24 29.86
CA LEU A 261 13.72 -28.82 29.43
C LEU A 261 14.23 -29.82 30.44
N GLU A 262 14.78 -30.94 29.94
CA GLU A 262 15.22 -32.07 30.79
C GLU A 262 16.21 -31.68 31.86
N SER A 263 17.08 -30.70 31.59
CA SER A 263 18.11 -30.19 32.50
C SER A 263 17.54 -29.64 33.81
N ILE A 264 16.36 -29.02 33.76
CA ILE A 264 15.69 -28.40 34.93
C ILE A 264 14.40 -29.10 35.34
N TYR A 265 14.03 -30.20 34.69
CA TYR A 265 12.74 -30.84 34.87
C TYR A 265 12.45 -31.24 36.33
N LYS A 266 13.45 -31.78 37.04
CA LYS A 266 13.33 -32.18 38.43
C LYS A 266 13.06 -30.99 39.34
N GLU A 267 13.78 -29.91 39.14
CA GLU A 267 13.65 -28.69 39.94
C GLU A 267 12.29 -28.01 39.73
N VAL A 268 11.84 -27.92 38.50
CA VAL A 268 10.49 -27.40 38.16
C VAL A 268 9.41 -28.28 38.82
N LYS A 269 9.52 -29.60 38.77
CA LYS A 269 8.58 -30.51 39.40
C LYS A 269 8.54 -30.32 40.92
N GLU A 270 9.68 -30.20 41.58
CA GLU A 270 9.80 -29.94 43.00
C GLU A 270 9.15 -28.62 43.41
N GLU A 271 9.33 -27.57 42.58
CA GLU A 271 8.70 -26.27 42.80
C GLU A 271 7.16 -26.34 42.66
N PHE A 272 6.60 -27.06 41.69
CA PHE A 272 5.16 -27.29 41.57
C PHE A 272 4.60 -28.04 42.81
N LEU A 273 5.30 -29.08 43.27
CA LEU A 273 4.94 -29.83 44.48
C LEU A 273 4.96 -28.95 45.73
N TYR A 274 6.04 -28.17 45.88
CA TYR A 274 6.20 -27.23 47.01
C TYR A 274 5.04 -26.23 47.10
N ARG A 275 4.52 -25.81 45.96
CA ARG A 275 3.41 -24.84 45.86
C ARG A 275 2.02 -25.45 45.90
N GLY A 276 1.90 -26.77 46.20
CA GLY A 276 0.61 -27.44 46.40
C GLY A 276 -0.06 -27.98 45.15
N CYS A 277 0.68 -28.27 44.10
CA CYS A 277 0.20 -29.03 42.95
C CYS A 277 0.37 -30.53 43.21
N TYR A 278 -0.48 -31.33 42.60
CA TYR A 278 -0.47 -32.81 42.77
C TYR A 278 -0.08 -33.47 41.47
N PHE A 279 0.99 -34.26 41.48
CA PHE A 279 1.40 -35.09 40.35
C PHE A 279 0.69 -36.45 40.43
N LEU A 280 -0.11 -36.70 39.37
CA LEU A 280 -0.88 -37.93 39.24
C LEU A 280 0.06 -39.15 39.06
N LYS A 281 -0.24 -40.26 39.75
CA LYS A 281 0.43 -41.55 39.53
C LYS A 281 -0.07 -42.18 38.24
N LYS A 282 0.61 -43.19 37.73
CA LYS A 282 0.25 -43.84 36.44
C LYS A 282 -1.19 -44.34 36.37
N ASP A 283 -1.69 -44.97 37.42
CA ASP A 283 -3.09 -45.41 37.49
C ASP A 283 -4.09 -44.25 37.64
N GLU A 284 -3.68 -43.18 38.31
CA GLU A 284 -4.49 -41.96 38.46
C GLU A 284 -4.59 -41.18 37.16
N ILE A 285 -3.52 -41.15 36.37
CA ILE A 285 -3.53 -40.51 35.01
C ILE A 285 -4.63 -41.16 34.16
N GLU A 286 -4.72 -42.51 34.13
CA GLU A 286 -5.74 -43.20 33.33
C GLU A 286 -7.18 -42.88 33.78
N LYS A 287 -7.38 -42.67 35.07
CA LYS A 287 -8.67 -42.28 35.62
C LYS A 287 -9.05 -40.83 35.22
N VAL A 288 -8.07 -39.93 35.31
CA VAL A 288 -8.29 -38.51 34.94
C VAL A 288 -8.48 -38.34 33.43
N ARG A 289 -7.76 -39.08 32.56
CA ARG A 289 -8.01 -39.13 31.13
C ARG A 289 -9.47 -39.32 30.79
N LYS A 290 -10.07 -40.41 31.36
CA LYS A 290 -11.49 -40.74 31.16
C LYS A 290 -12.45 -39.67 31.72
N THR A 291 -11.96 -38.75 32.52
CA THR A 291 -12.74 -37.66 33.11
C THR A 291 -12.61 -36.37 32.28
N ILE A 292 -11.49 -36.16 31.59
CA ILE A 292 -11.25 -34.96 30.75
C ILE A 292 -12.19 -34.94 29.57
N LEU A 293 -12.26 -36.03 28.80
CA LEU A 293 -13.11 -36.14 27.62
C LEU A 293 -14.23 -37.18 27.83
N ILE A 294 -15.42 -36.88 27.34
CA ILE A 294 -16.55 -37.78 27.22
C ILE A 294 -16.98 -37.82 25.76
N ASN A 295 -16.96 -39.00 25.16
CA ASN A 295 -17.28 -39.20 23.73
C ASN A 295 -16.49 -38.26 22.80
N GLY A 296 -15.20 -38.04 23.10
CA GLY A 296 -14.30 -37.19 22.33
C GLY A 296 -14.49 -35.67 22.48
N ALA A 297 -15.39 -35.26 23.36
CA ALA A 297 -15.62 -33.82 23.66
C ALA A 297 -15.25 -33.50 25.11
N LEU A 298 -14.85 -32.25 25.36
CA LEU A 298 -14.55 -31.76 26.70
C LEU A 298 -15.73 -32.03 27.66
N ASN A 299 -15.44 -32.67 28.80
CA ASN A 299 -16.44 -32.92 29.84
C ASN A 299 -16.87 -31.60 30.47
N ALA A 300 -18.08 -31.15 30.16
CA ALA A 300 -18.63 -29.90 30.69
C ALA A 300 -18.75 -29.88 32.24
N LYS A 301 -18.67 -31.03 32.92
CA LYS A 301 -18.75 -31.10 34.37
C LYS A 301 -17.46 -30.71 35.08
N ILE A 302 -16.29 -30.81 34.41
CA ILE A 302 -15.03 -30.41 35.02
C ILE A 302 -14.72 -28.92 34.81
N VAL A 303 -15.37 -28.26 33.85
CA VAL A 303 -15.13 -26.86 33.51
C VAL A 303 -15.38 -25.97 34.73
N GLY A 304 -14.37 -25.21 35.11
CA GLY A 304 -14.44 -24.30 36.26
C GLY A 304 -14.55 -24.96 37.64
N GLN A 305 -14.32 -26.27 37.74
CA GLN A 305 -14.30 -26.96 39.02
C GLN A 305 -12.93 -26.92 39.70
N LYS A 306 -12.88 -27.08 41.01
CA LYS A 306 -11.64 -27.21 41.77
C LYS A 306 -10.91 -28.49 41.43
N ALA A 307 -9.59 -28.52 41.57
CA ALA A 307 -8.77 -29.71 41.32
C ALA A 307 -9.20 -30.93 42.18
N ALA A 308 -9.50 -30.71 43.45
CA ALA A 308 -9.98 -31.78 44.32
C ALA A 308 -11.33 -32.37 43.86
N THR A 309 -12.25 -31.55 43.41
CA THR A 309 -13.55 -31.98 42.84
C THR A 309 -13.37 -32.83 41.58
N ILE A 310 -12.45 -32.42 40.71
CA ILE A 310 -12.15 -33.19 39.49
C ILE A 310 -11.49 -34.53 39.83
N ALA A 311 -10.57 -34.55 40.82
CA ALA A 311 -9.96 -35.78 41.33
C ALA A 311 -11.01 -36.74 41.90
N GLU A 312 -11.96 -36.23 42.68
CA GLU A 312 -13.09 -37.02 43.21
C GLU A 312 -13.94 -37.62 42.06
N MET A 313 -14.29 -36.82 41.06
CA MET A 313 -15.03 -37.30 39.87
C MET A 313 -14.26 -38.40 39.12
N ALA A 314 -12.94 -38.34 39.11
CA ALA A 314 -12.06 -39.36 38.52
C ALA A 314 -11.82 -40.57 39.46
N GLY A 315 -12.30 -40.56 40.70
CA GLY A 315 -12.00 -41.60 41.69
C GLY A 315 -10.54 -41.59 42.15
N VAL A 316 -9.97 -40.38 42.28
CA VAL A 316 -8.61 -40.13 42.78
C VAL A 316 -8.69 -39.31 44.06
N THR A 317 -7.96 -39.73 45.10
CA THR A 317 -7.90 -39.02 46.37
C THR A 317 -6.69 -38.10 46.42
N VAL A 318 -6.94 -36.79 46.60
CA VAL A 318 -5.91 -35.76 46.72
C VAL A 318 -6.16 -34.87 47.93
N PRO A 319 -5.20 -34.12 48.45
CA PRO A 319 -5.43 -33.11 49.47
C PRO A 319 -6.50 -32.09 49.04
N ALA A 320 -7.34 -31.65 49.97
CA ALA A 320 -8.45 -30.73 49.65
C ALA A 320 -8.00 -29.37 49.05
N GLU A 321 -6.84 -28.90 49.44
CA GLU A 321 -6.19 -27.66 48.96
C GLU A 321 -5.34 -27.83 47.72
N THR A 322 -5.40 -28.97 47.06
CA THR A 322 -4.68 -29.21 45.80
C THR A 322 -5.07 -28.14 44.77
N LYS A 323 -4.03 -27.44 44.23
CA LYS A 323 -4.23 -26.36 43.32
C LYS A 323 -4.44 -26.83 41.86
N ILE A 324 -3.58 -27.73 41.40
CA ILE A 324 -3.58 -28.23 40.04
C ILE A 324 -3.30 -29.76 40.09
N LEU A 325 -4.04 -30.51 39.25
CA LEU A 325 -3.72 -31.90 38.93
C LEU A 325 -2.76 -31.92 37.74
N ILE A 326 -1.56 -32.44 37.90
CA ILE A 326 -0.54 -32.48 36.84
C ILE A 326 -0.36 -33.94 36.37
N GLY A 327 -0.61 -34.15 35.08
CA GLY A 327 -0.31 -35.41 34.40
C GLY A 327 1.03 -35.30 33.67
N GLU A 328 2.00 -36.16 34.05
CA GLU A 328 3.23 -36.34 33.29
C GLU A 328 2.93 -37.26 32.11
N VAL A 329 2.83 -36.70 30.90
CA VAL A 329 2.45 -37.40 29.67
C VAL A 329 3.51 -37.19 28.59
N GLU A 330 3.60 -38.12 27.65
CA GLU A 330 4.64 -38.07 26.60
C GLU A 330 4.06 -37.60 25.27
N SER A 331 2.85 -38.05 24.90
CA SER A 331 2.22 -37.75 23.63
C SER A 331 1.62 -36.33 23.62
N VAL A 332 1.97 -35.58 22.59
CA VAL A 332 1.41 -34.26 22.26
C VAL A 332 0.33 -34.34 21.16
N ASP A 333 0.00 -35.55 20.73
CA ASP A 333 -1.03 -35.80 19.73
C ASP A 333 -2.43 -35.67 20.35
N ILE A 334 -3.40 -35.24 19.55
CA ILE A 334 -4.79 -35.03 19.98
C ILE A 334 -5.49 -36.34 20.47
N SER A 335 -4.92 -37.49 20.22
CA SER A 335 -5.38 -38.74 20.80
C SER A 335 -5.09 -38.85 22.30
N GLU A 336 -4.21 -38.02 22.85
CA GLU A 336 -3.95 -37.90 24.28
C GLU A 336 -4.91 -36.88 24.90
N GLU A 337 -5.75 -37.27 25.81
CA GLU A 337 -6.74 -36.40 26.44
C GLU A 337 -6.12 -35.22 27.18
N PHE A 338 -4.93 -35.37 27.77
CA PHE A 338 -4.21 -34.28 28.41
C PHE A 338 -3.69 -33.25 27.40
N ALA A 339 -3.62 -33.58 26.12
CA ALA A 339 -3.20 -32.63 25.05
C ALA A 339 -4.30 -31.64 24.68
N HIS A 340 -5.54 -31.85 25.10
CA HIS A 340 -6.70 -31.00 24.80
C HIS A 340 -6.81 -29.77 25.71
N GLU A 341 -7.65 -28.79 25.30
CA GLU A 341 -8.15 -27.74 26.18
C GLU A 341 -9.00 -28.36 27.30
N LYS A 342 -8.79 -27.91 28.53
CA LYS A 342 -9.45 -28.52 29.73
C LYS A 342 -10.33 -27.52 30.50
N LEU A 343 -10.10 -26.21 30.36
CA LEU A 343 -10.82 -25.12 31.05
C LEU A 343 -11.03 -25.41 32.56
N SER A 344 -10.01 -25.97 33.20
CA SER A 344 -10.00 -26.44 34.57
C SER A 344 -8.56 -26.53 35.09
N PRO A 345 -8.33 -26.68 36.43
CA PRO A 345 -6.99 -26.79 36.97
C PRO A 345 -6.41 -28.19 36.77
N VAL A 346 -6.38 -28.66 35.55
CA VAL A 346 -5.72 -29.89 35.08
C VAL A 346 -4.68 -29.47 34.03
N LEU A 347 -3.42 -29.89 34.23
CA LEU A 347 -2.26 -29.49 33.43
C LEU A 347 -1.51 -30.72 32.91
N ALA A 348 -1.16 -30.70 31.63
CA ALA A 348 -0.20 -31.66 31.08
C ALA A 348 1.23 -31.17 31.33
N MET A 349 2.15 -32.04 31.72
CA MET A 349 3.57 -31.72 31.81
C MET A 349 4.39 -32.64 30.93
N TYR A 350 5.13 -32.05 30.02
CA TYR A 350 5.99 -32.69 29.04
C TYR A 350 7.45 -32.45 29.34
N LYS A 351 8.30 -33.41 29.01
CA LYS A 351 9.76 -33.27 29.08
C LYS A 351 10.29 -33.02 27.66
N ALA A 352 11.20 -32.09 27.50
CA ALA A 352 11.89 -31.83 26.26
C ALA A 352 13.40 -32.02 26.38
N LYS A 353 14.02 -32.65 25.38
CA LYS A 353 15.46 -32.89 25.33
C LYS A 353 16.28 -31.61 25.23
N ASN A 354 15.77 -30.66 24.49
CA ASN A 354 16.36 -29.34 24.25
C ASN A 354 15.26 -28.35 23.83
N PHE A 355 15.63 -27.12 23.56
CA PHE A 355 14.71 -26.05 23.21
C PHE A 355 13.94 -26.31 21.89
N ASP A 356 14.59 -26.92 20.89
CA ASP A 356 13.98 -27.29 19.62
C ASP A 356 12.88 -28.35 19.77
N ASP A 357 13.15 -29.36 20.61
CA ASP A 357 12.14 -30.38 20.96
C ASP A 357 10.96 -29.75 21.73
N ALA A 358 11.23 -28.76 22.59
CA ALA A 358 10.18 -28.04 23.29
C ALA A 358 9.31 -27.23 22.32
N ILE A 359 9.89 -26.54 21.37
CA ILE A 359 9.18 -25.82 20.29
C ILE A 359 8.32 -26.79 19.48
N ALA A 360 8.90 -27.90 19.01
CA ALA A 360 8.18 -28.88 18.19
C ALA A 360 6.95 -29.44 18.93
N LYS A 361 7.06 -29.68 20.24
CA LYS A 361 5.93 -30.09 21.08
C LYS A 361 4.88 -28.99 21.20
N ALA A 362 5.29 -27.76 21.43
CA ALA A 362 4.38 -26.62 21.52
C ALA A 362 3.64 -26.36 20.20
N GLU A 363 4.33 -26.43 19.06
CA GLU A 363 3.72 -26.32 17.73
C GLU A 363 2.66 -27.40 17.51
N ARG A 364 2.94 -28.65 17.88
CA ARG A 364 2.01 -29.76 17.73
C ARG A 364 0.76 -29.55 18.57
N LEU A 365 0.90 -29.12 19.82
CA LEU A 365 -0.21 -28.82 20.72
C LEU A 365 -1.10 -27.70 20.21
N VAL A 366 -0.51 -26.67 19.61
CA VAL A 366 -1.24 -25.57 18.98
C VAL A 366 -1.95 -26.05 17.72
N ALA A 367 -1.31 -26.89 16.92
CA ALA A 367 -1.89 -27.39 15.65
C ALA A 367 -3.19 -28.17 15.85
N ASP A 368 -3.30 -28.89 16.94
CA ASP A 368 -4.43 -29.79 17.23
C ASP A 368 -5.62 -29.12 17.94
N GLY A 369 -5.60 -27.84 18.24
CA GLY A 369 -6.75 -27.19 18.88
C GLY A 369 -6.55 -25.78 19.38
N GLY A 370 -5.41 -25.15 19.11
CA GLY A 370 -5.10 -23.83 19.62
C GLY A 370 -4.55 -22.83 18.60
N TYR A 371 -4.69 -23.10 17.31
CA TYR A 371 -4.18 -22.21 16.29
C TYR A 371 -4.70 -20.78 16.44
N GLY A 372 -3.75 -19.86 16.38
CA GLY A 372 -4.01 -18.42 16.47
C GLY A 372 -4.33 -17.92 17.87
N HIS A 373 -4.47 -18.78 18.91
CA HIS A 373 -4.88 -18.31 20.23
C HIS A 373 -3.70 -17.70 21.00
N THR A 374 -3.04 -18.44 21.86
CA THR A 374 -1.98 -17.93 22.76
C THR A 374 -0.90 -18.98 22.94
N SER A 375 0.34 -18.57 23.13
CA SER A 375 1.46 -19.38 23.57
C SER A 375 2.30 -18.63 24.60
N SER A 376 3.02 -19.34 25.45
CA SER A 376 3.77 -18.77 26.57
C SER A 376 5.18 -19.34 26.63
N LEU A 377 6.14 -18.47 26.95
CA LEU A 377 7.54 -18.84 27.11
C LEU A 377 8.12 -18.20 28.37
N TYR A 378 8.74 -19.01 29.23
CA TYR A 378 9.49 -18.57 30.40
C TYR A 378 10.96 -18.76 30.11
N ILE A 379 11.73 -17.67 30.10
CA ILE A 379 13.10 -17.64 29.61
C ILE A 379 13.84 -16.43 30.18
N ASN A 380 15.17 -16.47 30.26
CA ASN A 380 15.94 -15.26 30.46
C ASN A 380 15.81 -14.32 29.23
N VAL A 381 15.45 -13.06 29.47
CA VAL A 381 15.22 -12.08 28.39
C VAL A 381 16.46 -11.75 27.55
N ASN A 382 17.64 -12.17 27.98
CA ASN A 382 18.88 -12.03 27.20
C ASN A 382 19.06 -13.14 26.14
N GLU A 383 18.27 -14.22 26.20
CA GLU A 383 18.26 -15.33 25.23
C GLU A 383 17.47 -14.97 23.98
N THR A 384 17.84 -13.86 23.32
CA THR A 384 17.10 -13.29 22.18
C THR A 384 16.96 -14.26 21.01
N GLU A 385 18.00 -15.01 20.67
CA GLU A 385 17.95 -16.00 19.58
C GLU A 385 16.91 -17.10 19.83
N LYS A 386 16.78 -17.56 21.08
CA LYS A 386 15.75 -18.54 21.45
C LYS A 386 14.35 -17.93 21.40
N MET A 387 14.20 -16.68 21.86
CA MET A 387 12.92 -15.96 21.78
C MET A 387 12.49 -15.78 20.32
N ASP A 388 13.38 -15.25 19.45
CA ASP A 388 13.12 -15.06 18.02
C ASP A 388 12.71 -16.40 17.35
N LYS A 389 13.38 -17.48 17.71
CA LYS A 389 13.06 -18.82 17.20
C LYS A 389 11.67 -19.30 17.61
N PHE A 390 11.30 -19.11 18.87
CA PHE A 390 9.97 -19.42 19.37
C PHE A 390 8.89 -18.57 18.70
N GLU A 391 9.13 -17.27 18.59
CA GLU A 391 8.23 -16.33 17.95
C GLU A 391 7.98 -16.68 16.46
N ALA A 392 9.02 -17.07 15.74
CA ALA A 392 8.92 -17.49 14.35
C ALA A 392 8.16 -18.82 14.16
N ALA A 393 8.28 -19.74 15.09
CA ALA A 393 7.67 -21.06 15.02
C ALA A 393 6.17 -21.03 15.38
N MET A 394 5.79 -20.28 16.42
CA MET A 394 4.45 -20.35 17.00
C MET A 394 3.38 -19.65 16.14
N LYS A 395 2.41 -20.41 15.67
CA LYS A 395 1.23 -19.88 14.95
C LYS A 395 0.13 -19.46 15.94
N THR A 396 0.46 -18.48 16.78
CA THR A 396 -0.45 -17.88 17.77
C THR A 396 -0.40 -16.35 17.67
N CYS A 397 -1.54 -15.69 17.85
CA CYS A 397 -1.65 -14.23 17.76
C CYS A 397 -1.15 -13.50 19.01
N ARG A 398 -0.96 -14.23 20.11
CA ARG A 398 -0.42 -13.73 21.38
C ARG A 398 0.68 -14.65 21.85
N ILE A 399 1.87 -14.11 21.93
CA ILE A 399 3.04 -14.77 22.50
C ILE A 399 3.41 -14.01 23.77
N LEU A 400 3.38 -14.70 24.89
CA LEU A 400 3.59 -14.12 26.21
C LEU A 400 4.92 -14.58 26.79
N ILE A 401 5.79 -13.63 27.11
CA ILE A 401 7.10 -13.91 27.68
C ILE A 401 7.07 -13.60 29.18
N ASN A 402 7.44 -14.58 30.02
CA ASN A 402 7.52 -14.46 31.46
C ASN A 402 6.24 -13.89 32.13
N THR A 403 5.09 -14.25 31.60
CA THR A 403 3.80 -13.64 31.96
C THR A 403 2.75 -14.73 32.22
N PRO A 404 1.94 -14.66 33.30
CA PRO A 404 0.80 -15.55 33.51
C PRO A 404 -0.16 -15.46 32.33
N SER A 405 -0.42 -16.57 31.64
CA SER A 405 -1.05 -16.52 30.32
C SER A 405 -2.52 -16.09 30.37
N SER A 406 -3.29 -16.50 31.39
CA SER A 406 -4.68 -16.06 31.57
C SER A 406 -4.84 -14.55 31.62
N GLN A 407 -4.16 -13.95 32.57
CA GLN A 407 -4.25 -12.51 32.83
C GLN A 407 -3.48 -11.71 31.78
N GLY A 408 -2.33 -12.21 31.33
CA GLY A 408 -1.54 -11.56 30.28
C GLY A 408 -2.25 -11.54 28.93
N GLY A 409 -2.91 -12.64 28.56
CA GLY A 409 -3.61 -12.76 27.28
C GLY A 409 -4.82 -11.83 27.12
N ILE A 410 -5.52 -11.54 28.19
CA ILE A 410 -6.65 -10.58 28.16
C ILE A 410 -6.19 -9.11 28.04
N GLY A 411 -4.89 -8.83 28.24
CA GLY A 411 -4.26 -7.51 28.04
C GLY A 411 -4.34 -6.58 29.23
N ASP A 412 -3.56 -5.50 29.17
CA ASP A 412 -3.54 -4.34 30.10
C ASP A 412 -3.19 -4.64 31.56
N LEU A 413 -2.82 -5.85 31.92
CA LEU A 413 -2.39 -6.20 33.28
C LEU A 413 -0.87 -6.28 33.44
N TYR A 414 -0.19 -6.94 32.52
CA TYR A 414 1.26 -7.10 32.48
C TYR A 414 1.93 -6.34 31.35
N ASN A 415 1.17 -6.00 30.30
CA ASN A 415 1.61 -5.16 29.20
C ASN A 415 0.52 -4.16 28.84
N PHE A 416 0.75 -2.89 29.17
CA PHE A 416 -0.22 -1.79 28.98
C PHE A 416 -0.48 -1.42 27.52
N LYS A 417 0.24 -2.00 26.56
CA LYS A 417 0.01 -1.82 25.11
C LYS A 417 -0.83 -2.94 24.50
N LEU A 418 -0.95 -4.07 25.17
CA LEU A 418 -1.89 -5.10 24.75
C LEU A 418 -3.31 -4.70 25.20
N ALA A 419 -4.20 -4.47 24.23
CA ALA A 419 -5.53 -3.96 24.51
C ALA A 419 -6.35 -4.90 25.40
N PRO A 420 -7.09 -4.38 26.40
CA PRO A 420 -7.94 -5.22 27.26
C PRO A 420 -9.11 -5.79 26.47
N SER A 421 -9.31 -7.10 26.57
CA SER A 421 -10.40 -7.80 25.88
C SER A 421 -10.79 -9.11 26.56
N LEU A 422 -12.09 -9.41 26.48
CA LEU A 422 -12.64 -10.73 26.77
C LEU A 422 -13.04 -11.48 25.49
N THR A 423 -12.55 -11.03 24.34
CA THR A 423 -12.73 -11.69 23.05
C THR A 423 -11.39 -11.67 22.32
N LEU A 424 -10.70 -12.81 22.35
CA LEU A 424 -9.30 -12.96 21.93
C LEU A 424 -9.24 -13.51 20.52
N GLY A 425 -9.16 -12.65 19.50
CA GLY A 425 -9.09 -13.05 18.10
C GLY A 425 -7.92 -13.98 17.81
N CYS A 426 -8.15 -14.99 16.97
CA CYS A 426 -7.17 -16.03 16.62
C CYS A 426 -6.67 -15.93 15.17
N GLY A 427 -7.05 -14.90 14.44
CA GLY A 427 -6.64 -14.68 13.04
C GLY A 427 -7.05 -15.82 12.11
N SER A 428 -6.52 -15.77 10.89
CA SER A 428 -6.78 -16.82 9.89
C SER A 428 -6.31 -18.21 10.32
N TRP A 429 -5.29 -18.30 11.14
CA TRP A 429 -4.83 -19.57 11.71
C TRP A 429 -5.90 -20.27 12.54
N GLY A 430 -6.65 -19.50 13.34
CA GLY A 430 -7.77 -20.02 14.13
C GLY A 430 -9.13 -19.93 13.44
N GLY A 431 -9.15 -19.64 12.11
CA GLY A 431 -10.38 -19.48 11.35
C GLY A 431 -11.18 -18.24 11.76
N ASN A 432 -10.51 -17.19 12.24
CA ASN A 432 -11.13 -15.95 12.69
C ASN A 432 -10.81 -14.78 11.74
N SER A 433 -11.67 -13.77 11.75
CA SER A 433 -11.50 -12.54 10.97
C SER A 433 -10.59 -11.50 11.62
N VAL A 434 -10.24 -11.68 12.90
CA VAL A 434 -9.41 -10.76 13.70
C VAL A 434 -8.29 -11.51 14.39
N SER A 435 -7.07 -11.01 14.30
CA SER A 435 -5.84 -11.61 14.87
C SER A 435 -5.36 -10.95 16.17
N GLU A 436 -6.17 -10.08 16.76
CA GLU A 436 -5.80 -9.32 17.96
C GLU A 436 -6.92 -9.32 19.01
N ASN A 437 -6.64 -8.73 20.16
CA ASN A 437 -7.65 -8.51 21.19
C ASN A 437 -8.74 -7.59 20.66
N VAL A 438 -9.98 -8.08 20.65
CA VAL A 438 -11.13 -7.33 20.11
C VAL A 438 -11.44 -6.14 20.99
N GLY A 439 -11.63 -4.97 20.40
CA GLY A 439 -11.95 -3.72 21.07
C GLY A 439 -12.79 -2.80 20.19
N VAL A 440 -12.89 -1.53 20.58
CA VAL A 440 -13.75 -0.52 19.92
C VAL A 440 -13.51 -0.38 18.42
N LYS A 441 -12.28 -0.49 17.94
CA LYS A 441 -11.97 -0.34 16.51
C LYS A 441 -12.63 -1.39 15.60
N HIS A 442 -12.98 -2.55 16.15
CA HIS A 442 -13.63 -3.64 15.42
C HIS A 442 -15.15 -3.45 15.26
N LEU A 443 -15.71 -2.47 15.94
CA LEU A 443 -17.13 -2.11 15.89
C LEU A 443 -17.36 -0.75 15.21
N LEU A 444 -16.45 -0.34 14.35
CA LEU A 444 -16.50 0.92 13.60
C LEU A 444 -16.29 0.68 12.12
N ASN A 445 -17.09 1.37 11.31
CA ASN A 445 -16.84 1.55 9.90
C ASN A 445 -16.01 2.83 9.71
N ILE A 446 -15.06 2.79 8.77
CA ILE A 446 -14.23 3.93 8.41
C ILE A 446 -14.66 4.41 7.03
N LYS A 447 -15.18 5.66 6.95
CA LYS A 447 -15.40 6.34 5.68
C LYS A 447 -14.16 7.15 5.33
N THR A 448 -13.60 6.89 4.16
CA THR A 448 -12.52 7.72 3.64
C THR A 448 -13.09 8.71 2.64
N VAL A 449 -12.89 10.00 2.89
CA VAL A 449 -13.20 11.08 1.96
C VAL A 449 -11.89 11.51 1.31
N ALA A 450 -11.85 11.46 -0.01
CA ALA A 450 -10.68 11.88 -0.79
C ALA A 450 -11.09 13.00 -1.74
N GLU A 451 -10.48 14.16 -1.59
CA GLU A 451 -10.65 15.29 -2.51
C GLU A 451 -9.61 15.24 -3.61
N ARG A 452 -10.00 15.67 -4.80
CA ARG A 452 -9.04 15.89 -5.88
C ARG A 452 -8.06 16.99 -5.48
N ARG A 453 -6.74 16.72 -5.61
CA ARG A 453 -5.67 17.68 -5.33
C ARG A 453 -4.76 17.87 -6.54
N GLU A 454 -4.34 19.11 -6.75
CA GLU A 454 -3.44 19.53 -7.82
C GLU A 454 -2.16 20.19 -7.27
N ASN A 455 -1.92 20.07 -5.96
CA ASN A 455 -0.87 20.76 -5.22
C ASN A 455 0.48 20.01 -5.17
N MET A 456 0.64 18.94 -5.96
CA MET A 456 1.86 18.13 -6.00
C MET A 456 2.73 18.39 -7.23
N LEU A 457 2.35 19.37 -8.07
CA LEU A 457 3.09 19.70 -9.28
C LEU A 457 4.34 20.51 -8.96
N TRP A 458 5.42 20.22 -9.65
CA TRP A 458 6.68 20.94 -9.56
C TRP A 458 7.42 20.86 -10.90
N MET A 459 8.33 21.78 -11.15
CA MET A 459 9.16 21.88 -12.34
C MET A 459 10.63 21.74 -11.96
N ARG A 460 11.42 20.99 -12.73
CA ARG A 460 12.87 20.88 -12.58
C ARG A 460 13.57 21.23 -13.88
N THR A 461 14.66 21.99 -13.77
CA THR A 461 15.51 22.42 -14.87
C THR A 461 16.97 22.21 -14.49
N PRO A 462 17.91 22.21 -15.45
CA PRO A 462 19.33 22.33 -15.12
C PRO A 462 19.61 23.50 -14.19
N GLU A 463 20.64 23.39 -13.38
CA GLU A 463 21.07 24.50 -12.52
C GLU A 463 21.40 25.75 -13.32
N LYS A 464 22.03 25.54 -14.51
CA LYS A 464 22.44 26.63 -15.41
C LYS A 464 22.25 26.24 -16.86
N VAL A 465 21.82 27.20 -17.68
CA VAL A 465 21.79 27.12 -19.12
C VAL A 465 22.59 28.28 -19.68
N TYR A 466 23.77 27.99 -20.21
CA TYR A 466 24.53 28.96 -21.02
C TYR A 466 24.02 28.95 -22.44
N PHE A 467 23.81 30.11 -23.03
CA PHE A 467 23.26 30.22 -24.37
C PHE A 467 23.92 31.39 -25.11
N LYS A 468 23.95 31.34 -26.42
CA LYS A 468 24.47 32.29 -27.38
C LYS A 468 25.78 31.82 -28.01
N LYS A 469 25.97 32.23 -29.24
CA LYS A 469 27.19 31.96 -30.00
C LYS A 469 28.44 32.38 -29.22
N GLY A 470 29.35 31.45 -29.01
CA GLY A 470 30.63 31.66 -28.32
C GLY A 470 30.57 31.58 -26.78
N CYS A 471 29.46 31.08 -26.20
CA CYS A 471 29.32 30.96 -24.73
C CYS A 471 30.13 29.77 -24.14
N MET A 472 30.49 28.78 -24.93
CA MET A 472 31.12 27.56 -24.44
C MET A 472 32.43 27.81 -23.66
N PRO A 473 33.40 28.61 -24.13
CA PRO A 473 34.60 28.86 -23.32
C PRO A 473 34.34 29.53 -21.99
N VAL A 474 33.33 30.40 -21.93
CA VAL A 474 32.91 31.09 -20.70
C VAL A 474 32.29 30.10 -19.70
N ALA A 475 31.38 29.25 -20.19
CA ALA A 475 30.76 28.22 -19.35
C ALA A 475 31.77 27.20 -18.83
N LEU A 476 32.72 26.77 -19.68
CA LEU A 476 33.76 25.84 -19.26
C LEU A 476 34.71 26.44 -18.22
N ASP A 477 34.97 27.75 -18.32
CA ASP A 477 35.82 28.46 -17.34
C ASP A 477 35.32 28.29 -15.91
N GLU A 478 34.00 28.26 -15.73
CA GLU A 478 33.36 28.05 -14.42
C GLU A 478 33.69 26.72 -13.79
N LEU A 479 33.86 25.65 -14.58
CA LEU A 479 34.21 24.31 -14.09
C LEU A 479 35.51 24.34 -13.27
N GLY A 480 36.51 25.07 -13.75
CA GLY A 480 37.80 25.19 -13.07
C GLY A 480 37.83 26.28 -12.01
N THR A 481 37.38 27.51 -12.37
CA THR A 481 37.54 28.70 -11.52
C THR A 481 36.58 28.78 -10.36
N VAL A 482 35.35 28.33 -10.53
CA VAL A 482 34.26 28.38 -9.52
C VAL A 482 34.06 27.04 -8.84
N MET A 483 33.92 25.97 -9.65
CA MET A 483 33.58 24.65 -9.14
C MET A 483 34.79 23.82 -8.72
N GLY A 484 36.00 24.23 -9.13
CA GLY A 484 37.28 23.56 -8.78
C GLY A 484 37.42 22.14 -9.34
N LYS A 485 36.75 21.82 -10.46
CA LYS A 485 36.83 20.50 -11.10
C LYS A 485 38.25 20.21 -11.57
N LYS A 486 38.66 18.96 -11.50
CA LYS A 486 40.04 18.54 -11.77
C LYS A 486 40.16 17.48 -12.88
N ARG A 487 39.12 16.69 -13.09
CA ARG A 487 39.14 15.52 -13.97
C ARG A 487 37.86 15.49 -14.81
N CYS A 488 37.98 15.75 -16.10
CA CYS A 488 36.87 15.83 -17.01
C CYS A 488 36.81 14.66 -17.99
N PHE A 489 35.68 13.99 -18.10
CA PHE A 489 35.45 12.90 -19.05
C PHE A 489 34.53 13.38 -20.18
N ILE A 490 35.03 13.40 -21.43
CA ILE A 490 34.23 13.85 -22.57
C ILE A 490 33.60 12.63 -23.23
N VAL A 491 32.30 12.71 -23.52
CA VAL A 491 31.52 11.70 -24.26
C VAL A 491 31.06 12.31 -25.56
N THR A 492 31.36 11.67 -26.71
CA THR A 492 30.93 12.15 -28.02
C THR A 492 30.84 11.00 -29.02
N ASP A 493 30.41 11.25 -30.24
CA ASP A 493 30.49 10.30 -31.34
C ASP A 493 31.80 10.40 -32.15
N SER A 494 32.08 9.39 -32.95
CA SER A 494 33.35 9.32 -33.71
C SER A 494 33.42 10.34 -34.83
N PHE A 495 32.31 10.82 -35.38
CA PHE A 495 32.29 11.86 -36.40
C PHE A 495 32.70 13.19 -35.80
N LEU A 496 32.12 13.60 -34.71
CA LEU A 496 32.42 14.87 -34.05
C LEU A 496 33.86 14.89 -33.54
N TYR A 497 34.34 13.80 -32.97
CA TYR A 497 35.73 13.68 -32.54
C TYR A 497 36.72 13.84 -33.70
N LYS A 498 36.54 13.06 -34.79
CA LYS A 498 37.44 13.10 -35.96
C LYS A 498 37.44 14.45 -36.69
N ASN A 499 36.31 15.17 -36.60
CA ASN A 499 36.16 16.51 -37.22
C ASN A 499 36.51 17.68 -36.27
N GLY A 500 37.11 17.35 -35.10
CA GLY A 500 37.69 18.33 -34.21
C GLY A 500 36.72 19.16 -33.37
N TYR A 501 35.46 18.71 -33.20
CA TYR A 501 34.49 19.43 -32.39
C TYR A 501 34.81 19.39 -30.89
N THR A 502 35.58 18.39 -30.43
CA THR A 502 36.06 18.31 -29.04
C THR A 502 37.21 19.24 -28.76
N LYS A 503 37.98 19.63 -29.78
CA LYS A 503 39.24 20.40 -29.66
C LYS A 503 39.06 21.73 -28.89
N PRO A 504 38.04 22.56 -29.11
CA PRO A 504 37.86 23.77 -28.32
C PRO A 504 37.58 23.49 -26.82
N ILE A 505 36.99 22.35 -26.50
CA ILE A 505 36.75 21.92 -25.12
C ILE A 505 38.07 21.45 -24.50
N GLU A 506 38.81 20.58 -25.20
CA GLU A 506 40.09 20.05 -24.75
C GLU A 506 41.12 21.18 -24.52
N ASP A 507 41.23 22.12 -25.47
CA ASP A 507 42.14 23.29 -25.36
C ASP A 507 41.77 24.16 -24.13
N LYS A 508 40.48 24.33 -23.85
CA LYS A 508 40.01 25.09 -22.68
C LYS A 508 40.27 24.38 -21.38
N LEU A 509 40.10 23.06 -21.33
CA LEU A 509 40.42 22.24 -20.15
C LEU A 509 41.94 22.25 -19.90
N ASP A 510 42.78 22.11 -20.94
CA ASP A 510 44.25 22.23 -20.86
C ASP A 510 44.69 23.57 -20.29
N GLN A 511 44.09 24.67 -20.80
CA GLN A 511 44.36 26.01 -20.31
C GLN A 511 44.07 26.16 -18.82
N MET A 512 43.05 25.45 -18.29
CA MET A 512 42.69 25.46 -16.87
C MET A 512 43.43 24.45 -16.04
N GLY A 513 44.29 23.60 -16.67
CA GLY A 513 44.99 22.51 -15.98
C GLY A 513 44.06 21.38 -15.50
N ILE A 514 42.95 21.18 -16.17
CA ILE A 514 41.98 20.11 -15.88
C ILE A 514 42.39 18.89 -16.71
N VAL A 515 42.69 17.78 -16.05
CA VAL A 515 43.00 16.51 -16.71
C VAL A 515 41.74 15.99 -17.41
N HIS A 516 41.89 15.59 -18.70
CA HIS A 516 40.71 15.12 -19.43
C HIS A 516 41.04 13.89 -20.28
N THR A 517 39.98 13.18 -20.64
CA THR A 517 39.99 12.09 -21.63
C THR A 517 38.71 12.10 -22.41
N CYS A 518 38.70 11.47 -23.58
CA CYS A 518 37.55 11.45 -24.47
C CYS A 518 37.15 10.01 -24.83
N PHE A 519 35.90 9.70 -24.68
CA PHE A 519 35.23 8.50 -25.18
C PHE A 519 34.42 8.88 -26.43
N SER A 520 34.86 8.45 -27.59
CA SER A 520 34.30 8.86 -28.89
C SER A 520 33.60 7.74 -29.65
N ASP A 521 33.32 6.64 -29.01
CA ASP A 521 32.68 5.46 -29.62
C ASP A 521 31.17 5.35 -29.31
N VAL A 522 30.44 6.45 -29.51
CA VAL A 522 28.99 6.47 -29.42
C VAL A 522 28.40 6.36 -30.82
N ALA A 523 27.58 5.33 -31.04
CA ALA A 523 26.83 5.13 -32.28
C ALA A 523 25.58 6.04 -32.34
N PRO A 524 25.00 6.31 -33.54
CA PRO A 524 23.76 7.06 -33.69
C PRO A 524 22.55 6.46 -32.97
N ASP A 525 22.53 5.15 -32.75
CA ASP A 525 21.59 4.45 -31.87
C ASP A 525 22.40 3.86 -30.71
N PRO A 526 22.51 4.57 -29.58
CA PRO A 526 23.48 4.21 -28.55
C PRO A 526 23.11 2.91 -27.87
N SER A 527 24.12 2.03 -27.75
CA SER A 527 23.93 0.72 -27.18
C SER A 527 24.28 0.66 -25.71
N LEU A 528 23.58 -0.24 -24.97
CA LEU A 528 23.90 -0.52 -23.58
C LEU A 528 25.33 -1.04 -23.41
N ALA A 529 25.86 -1.80 -24.37
CA ALA A 529 27.24 -2.26 -24.36
C ALA A 529 28.25 -1.09 -24.45
N SER A 530 28.00 -0.11 -25.34
CA SER A 530 28.82 1.10 -25.43
C SER A 530 28.74 1.94 -24.14
N ALA A 531 27.52 2.08 -23.55
CA ALA A 531 27.34 2.77 -22.29
C ALA A 531 28.08 2.09 -21.12
N LYS A 532 28.06 0.76 -21.04
CA LYS A 532 28.84 -0.02 -20.05
C LYS A 532 30.35 0.13 -20.26
N ALA A 533 30.82 0.14 -21.51
CA ALA A 533 32.24 0.38 -21.83
C ALA A 533 32.67 1.79 -21.40
N GLY A 534 31.84 2.81 -21.68
CA GLY A 534 32.11 4.18 -21.24
C GLY A 534 32.12 4.32 -19.72
N ALA A 535 31.16 3.71 -19.03
CA ALA A 535 31.13 3.71 -17.56
C ALA A 535 32.33 3.02 -16.93
N LYS A 536 32.81 1.93 -17.53
CA LYS A 536 34.04 1.27 -17.11
C LYS A 536 35.27 2.18 -17.31
N ALA A 537 35.36 2.90 -18.43
CA ALA A 537 36.39 3.89 -18.67
C ALA A 537 36.31 5.05 -17.66
N MET A 538 35.09 5.53 -17.32
CA MET A 538 34.89 6.54 -16.27
C MET A 538 35.40 6.01 -14.92
N THR A 539 35.09 4.77 -14.56
CA THR A 539 35.56 4.17 -13.30
C THR A 539 37.07 4.12 -13.21
N ALA A 540 37.75 3.85 -14.33
CA ALA A 540 39.20 3.84 -14.36
C ALA A 540 39.83 5.26 -14.35
N PHE A 541 39.13 6.24 -14.89
CA PHE A 541 39.57 7.64 -14.95
C PHE A 541 39.17 8.44 -13.72
N GLU A 542 38.11 8.10 -13.02
CA GLU A 542 37.54 8.78 -11.83
C GLU A 542 37.27 10.27 -12.09
N PRO A 543 36.35 10.63 -13.04
CA PRO A 543 36.03 12.02 -13.31
C PRO A 543 35.20 12.63 -12.18
N ASP A 544 35.43 13.92 -11.94
CA ASP A 544 34.56 14.79 -11.13
C ASP A 544 33.67 15.70 -12.00
N CYS A 545 33.82 15.62 -13.31
CA CYS A 545 33.01 16.28 -14.33
C CYS A 545 32.86 15.38 -15.57
N ILE A 546 31.68 15.33 -16.13
CA ILE A 546 31.39 14.65 -17.40
C ILE A 546 30.84 15.68 -18.37
N ILE A 547 31.38 15.73 -19.61
CA ILE A 547 30.88 16.58 -20.70
C ILE A 547 30.37 15.69 -21.81
N ALA A 548 29.06 15.74 -22.08
CA ALA A 548 28.48 15.07 -23.25
C ALA A 548 28.31 16.09 -24.39
N LEU A 549 29.08 15.90 -25.47
CA LEU A 549 29.02 16.76 -26.66
C LEU A 549 28.40 16.00 -27.83
N GLY A 550 27.27 16.48 -28.37
CA GLY A 550 26.71 15.92 -29.60
C GLY A 550 25.21 16.14 -29.76
N GLY A 551 24.59 15.29 -30.55
CA GLY A 551 23.14 15.17 -30.65
C GLY A 551 22.55 14.35 -29.49
N GLY A 552 21.24 14.04 -29.57
CA GLY A 552 20.55 13.24 -28.56
C GLY A 552 21.29 11.96 -28.19
N SER A 553 21.78 11.20 -29.18
CA SER A 553 22.47 9.92 -28.96
C SER A 553 23.70 10.03 -28.07
N ALA A 554 24.54 11.03 -28.29
CA ALA A 554 25.77 11.23 -27.48
C ALA A 554 25.42 11.68 -26.05
N MET A 555 24.39 12.54 -25.90
CA MET A 555 23.94 13.00 -24.60
C MET A 555 23.24 11.88 -23.83
N ASP A 556 22.39 11.09 -24.47
CA ASP A 556 21.71 9.94 -23.86
C ASP A 556 22.72 8.86 -23.41
N ALA A 557 23.69 8.51 -24.27
CA ALA A 557 24.78 7.63 -23.88
C ALA A 557 25.56 8.17 -22.68
N GLY A 558 25.88 9.47 -22.68
CA GLY A 558 26.58 10.14 -21.60
C GLY A 558 25.80 10.06 -20.27
N LYS A 559 24.49 10.30 -20.29
CA LYS A 559 23.60 10.16 -19.11
C LYS A 559 23.60 8.73 -18.55
N VAL A 560 23.52 7.72 -19.43
CA VAL A 560 23.54 6.31 -19.00
C VAL A 560 24.95 5.92 -18.51
N MET A 561 26.01 6.38 -19.15
CA MET A 561 27.38 6.18 -18.65
C MET A 561 27.57 6.80 -17.27
N TRP A 562 27.10 8.04 -17.07
CA TRP A 562 27.13 8.73 -15.79
C TRP A 562 26.38 7.94 -14.72
N MET A 563 25.16 7.48 -15.03
CA MET A 563 24.35 6.67 -14.12
C MET A 563 25.07 5.39 -13.70
N LEU A 564 25.63 4.63 -14.64
CA LEU A 564 26.37 3.39 -14.35
C LEU A 564 27.68 3.66 -13.61
N TYR A 565 28.35 4.78 -13.86
CA TYR A 565 29.55 5.19 -13.13
C TYR A 565 29.25 5.47 -11.66
N GLU A 566 28.15 6.16 -11.39
CA GLU A 566 27.74 6.48 -10.01
C GLU A 566 27.07 5.30 -9.31
N ASN A 567 26.29 4.50 -10.04
CA ASN A 567 25.47 3.40 -9.55
C ASN A 567 25.66 2.14 -10.41
N PRO A 568 26.77 1.40 -10.23
CA PRO A 568 27.10 0.25 -11.08
C PRO A 568 26.07 -0.90 -11.04
N ASP A 569 25.33 -1.00 -9.96
CA ASP A 569 24.31 -2.05 -9.72
C ASP A 569 22.91 -1.65 -10.17
N ALA A 570 22.76 -0.56 -10.94
CA ALA A 570 21.46 -0.09 -11.40
C ALA A 570 20.78 -1.13 -12.31
N ASP A 571 19.51 -1.44 -12.01
CA ASP A 571 18.70 -2.38 -12.80
C ASP A 571 17.91 -1.63 -13.88
N PHE A 572 18.28 -1.87 -15.14
CA PHE A 572 17.62 -1.25 -16.30
C PHE A 572 16.19 -1.71 -16.48
N SER A 573 15.90 -2.96 -16.15
CA SER A 573 14.56 -3.52 -16.27
C SER A 573 13.57 -2.76 -15.40
N ASP A 574 13.94 -2.49 -14.15
CA ASP A 574 13.11 -1.71 -13.23
C ASP A 574 13.01 -0.24 -13.62
N MET A 575 14.13 0.35 -14.11
CA MET A 575 14.17 1.76 -14.52
C MET A 575 13.36 2.06 -15.78
N SER A 576 13.20 1.07 -16.67
CA SER A 576 12.43 1.21 -17.92
C SER A 576 10.94 0.96 -17.77
N MET A 577 10.45 0.61 -16.56
CA MET A 577 9.02 0.40 -16.32
C MET A 577 8.20 1.63 -16.69
N ASP A 578 7.10 1.39 -17.40
CA ASP A 578 6.14 2.43 -17.75
C ASP A 578 5.54 3.07 -16.50
N PHE A 579 5.25 4.34 -16.58
CA PHE A 579 4.64 5.13 -15.51
C PHE A 579 3.68 6.17 -16.11
N LEU A 580 2.67 6.53 -15.35
CA LEU A 580 1.74 7.59 -15.77
C LEU A 580 2.32 8.99 -15.48
N ASP A 581 3.01 9.12 -14.35
CA ASP A 581 3.66 10.36 -13.92
C ASP A 581 5.06 10.04 -13.42
N ILE A 582 6.09 10.60 -14.04
CA ILE A 582 7.51 10.42 -13.67
C ILE A 582 7.80 10.70 -12.19
N ARG A 583 6.97 11.54 -11.54
CA ARG A 583 7.09 11.89 -10.11
C ARG A 583 6.52 10.84 -9.18
N LYS A 584 5.81 9.82 -9.70
CA LYS A 584 5.12 8.76 -8.95
C LYS A 584 5.45 7.38 -9.53
N ARG A 585 6.69 6.97 -9.39
CA ARG A 585 7.15 5.68 -9.88
C ARG A 585 7.16 4.62 -8.77
N VAL A 586 6.98 3.37 -9.17
CA VAL A 586 7.19 2.21 -8.28
C VAL A 586 8.68 2.06 -7.97
N TYR A 587 9.52 2.20 -8.99
CA TYR A 587 10.97 2.16 -8.84
C TYR A 587 11.53 3.52 -8.39
N THR A 588 12.40 3.52 -7.38
CA THR A 588 13.13 4.72 -6.96
C THR A 588 14.44 4.80 -7.73
N PHE A 589 14.55 5.80 -8.60
CA PHE A 589 15.78 6.04 -9.37
C PHE A 589 16.93 6.41 -8.42
N PRO A 590 18.16 5.92 -8.65
CA PRO A 590 19.29 6.24 -7.80
C PRO A 590 19.65 7.72 -7.86
N LYS A 591 20.08 8.29 -6.73
CA LYS A 591 20.55 9.68 -6.66
C LYS A 591 21.81 9.88 -7.47
N MET A 592 21.80 10.90 -8.32
CA MET A 592 22.88 11.28 -9.20
C MET A 592 23.66 12.52 -8.71
N GLY A 593 24.82 12.79 -9.30
CA GLY A 593 25.62 13.99 -9.01
C GLY A 593 26.55 13.88 -7.79
N LYS A 594 26.73 12.69 -7.22
CA LYS A 594 27.60 12.47 -6.07
C LYS A 594 29.08 12.39 -6.42
N LYS A 595 29.41 11.81 -7.58
CA LYS A 595 30.78 11.64 -8.05
C LYS A 595 31.17 12.68 -9.10
N ALA A 596 30.29 12.96 -10.04
CA ALA A 596 30.56 13.84 -11.17
C ALA A 596 29.41 14.80 -11.49
N TYR A 597 29.78 16.04 -11.82
CA TYR A 597 28.90 17.07 -12.36
C TYR A 597 28.69 16.83 -13.87
N PHE A 598 27.46 16.83 -14.35
CA PHE A 598 27.14 16.51 -15.73
C PHE A 598 26.81 17.74 -16.56
N VAL A 599 27.60 17.95 -17.64
CA VAL A 599 27.45 19.05 -18.58
C VAL A 599 27.03 18.49 -19.94
N ALA A 600 25.98 19.05 -20.52
CA ALA A 600 25.48 18.68 -21.86
C ALA A 600 25.70 19.82 -22.86
N ILE A 601 26.31 19.51 -24.01
CA ILE A 601 26.62 20.47 -25.08
C ILE A 601 26.01 19.97 -26.39
N PRO A 602 24.85 20.50 -26.82
CA PRO A 602 24.22 20.09 -28.07
C PRO A 602 24.97 20.58 -29.31
N THR A 603 24.94 19.75 -30.38
CA THR A 603 25.41 20.10 -31.73
C THR A 603 24.29 20.16 -32.76
N SER A 604 23.05 19.98 -32.35
CA SER A 604 21.85 20.10 -33.15
C SER A 604 20.78 20.86 -32.40
N SER A 605 19.89 21.54 -33.14
CA SER A 605 18.75 22.27 -32.59
C SER A 605 17.48 21.44 -32.79
N GLY A 606 17.25 20.45 -31.94
CA GLY A 606 16.14 19.49 -32.12
C GLY A 606 15.71 18.81 -30.84
N THR A 607 16.49 17.87 -30.34
CA THR A 607 16.07 16.95 -29.29
C THR A 607 15.87 17.57 -27.91
N GLY A 608 16.56 18.68 -27.60
CA GLY A 608 16.53 19.27 -26.27
C GLY A 608 17.11 18.38 -25.15
N SER A 609 17.88 17.32 -25.51
CA SER A 609 18.40 16.36 -24.51
C SER A 609 19.29 17.03 -23.47
N GLU A 610 19.88 18.18 -23.78
CA GLU A 610 20.70 18.97 -22.85
C GLU A 610 19.94 19.50 -21.64
N VAL A 611 18.61 19.55 -21.71
CA VAL A 611 17.73 20.07 -20.65
C VAL A 611 16.60 19.10 -20.27
N THR A 612 16.72 17.83 -20.66
CA THR A 612 15.66 16.83 -20.40
C THR A 612 16.13 15.69 -19.51
N PRO A 613 15.20 15.08 -18.73
CA PRO A 613 15.47 13.97 -17.85
C PRO A 613 15.37 12.61 -18.56
N PHE A 614 15.50 12.56 -19.86
CA PHE A 614 15.31 11.36 -20.68
C PHE A 614 16.63 10.84 -21.24
N ALA A 615 16.72 9.51 -21.42
CA ALA A 615 17.77 8.86 -22.16
C ALA A 615 17.25 7.56 -22.78
N ILE A 616 17.53 7.36 -24.07
CA ILE A 616 17.15 6.14 -24.78
C ILE A 616 18.41 5.36 -25.07
N ILE A 617 18.46 4.09 -24.67
CA ILE A 617 19.57 3.18 -24.90
C ILE A 617 19.06 1.84 -25.44
N THR A 618 19.78 1.25 -26.40
CA THR A 618 19.38 -0.02 -27.00
C THR A 618 20.24 -1.15 -26.44
N ASP A 619 19.60 -2.20 -25.95
CA ASP A 619 20.26 -3.46 -25.63
C ASP A 619 20.44 -4.26 -26.91
N GLN A 620 21.68 -4.44 -27.32
CA GLN A 620 22.03 -5.12 -28.56
C GLN A 620 21.75 -6.63 -28.52
N ASP A 621 21.78 -7.25 -27.33
CA ASP A 621 21.62 -8.69 -27.18
C ASP A 621 20.15 -9.10 -27.28
N THR A 622 19.25 -8.24 -26.81
CA THR A 622 17.80 -8.48 -26.79
C THR A 622 17.04 -7.68 -27.84
N GLY A 623 17.66 -6.63 -28.42
CA GLY A 623 16.99 -5.67 -29.31
C GLY A 623 16.02 -4.73 -28.59
N VAL A 624 15.97 -4.77 -27.25
CA VAL A 624 15.08 -3.94 -26.44
C VAL A 624 15.62 -2.51 -26.35
N LYS A 625 14.75 -1.53 -26.62
CA LYS A 625 15.03 -0.12 -26.34
C LYS A 625 14.55 0.24 -24.94
N TRP A 626 15.46 0.75 -24.14
CA TRP A 626 15.22 1.19 -22.76
C TRP A 626 15.00 2.69 -22.70
N PRO A 627 13.74 3.16 -22.66
CA PRO A 627 13.44 4.58 -22.49
C PRO A 627 13.54 4.94 -21.00
N LEU A 628 14.71 5.36 -20.57
CA LEU A 628 14.92 5.80 -19.20
C LEU A 628 14.42 7.22 -19.02
N ALA A 629 13.62 7.47 -18.01
CA ALA A 629 13.06 8.76 -17.70
C ALA A 629 13.02 8.98 -16.19
N ASP A 630 13.87 9.87 -15.72
CA ASP A 630 13.83 10.34 -14.32
C ASP A 630 14.58 11.67 -14.22
N TYR A 631 14.12 12.56 -13.34
CA TYR A 631 14.79 13.85 -13.13
C TYR A 631 16.22 13.72 -12.58
N GLU A 632 16.64 12.58 -12.09
CA GLU A 632 18.03 12.33 -11.73
C GLU A 632 18.96 12.25 -12.95
N LEU A 633 18.44 12.01 -14.16
CA LEU A 633 19.20 12.05 -15.42
C LEU A 633 19.27 13.46 -16.04
N LEU A 634 18.64 14.45 -15.45
CA LEU A 634 18.69 15.82 -15.92
C LEU A 634 20.12 16.34 -15.81
N PRO A 635 20.72 16.89 -16.90
CA PRO A 635 22.03 17.52 -16.81
C PRO A 635 22.09 18.65 -15.79
N ASP A 636 23.20 18.80 -15.11
CA ASP A 636 23.40 19.88 -14.15
C ASP A 636 23.60 21.21 -14.88
N MET A 637 24.34 21.19 -16.03
CA MET A 637 24.56 22.38 -16.84
C MET A 637 24.33 22.06 -18.33
N ALA A 638 23.66 22.95 -19.03
CA ALA A 638 23.55 22.95 -20.49
C ALA A 638 24.36 24.11 -21.10
N ILE A 639 25.11 23.83 -22.19
CA ILE A 639 25.87 24.85 -22.91
C ILE A 639 25.40 24.87 -24.36
N VAL A 640 24.51 25.78 -24.68
CA VAL A 640 23.86 25.92 -25.99
C VAL A 640 24.65 26.95 -26.81
N ASP A 641 25.84 26.52 -27.33
CA ASP A 641 26.68 27.38 -28.15
C ASP A 641 26.38 27.14 -29.63
N THR A 642 25.86 28.17 -30.28
CA THR A 642 25.47 28.14 -31.70
C THR A 642 26.62 27.78 -32.65
N ASN A 643 27.90 28.04 -32.26
CA ASN A 643 29.04 27.59 -33.06
C ASN A 643 29.01 26.08 -33.37
N ASN A 644 28.52 25.27 -32.45
CA ASN A 644 28.45 23.80 -32.63
C ASN A 644 27.36 23.38 -33.65
N MET A 645 26.46 24.27 -34.01
CA MET A 645 25.31 24.01 -34.88
C MET A 645 25.44 24.61 -36.27
N MET A 646 26.44 25.49 -36.49
CA MET A 646 26.59 26.22 -37.77
C MET A 646 26.83 25.30 -38.96
N SER A 647 27.43 24.14 -38.77
CA SER A 647 27.71 23.20 -39.84
C SER A 647 26.59 22.20 -40.13
N ALA A 648 25.45 22.31 -39.46
CA ALA A 648 24.33 21.39 -39.65
C ALA A 648 23.78 21.44 -41.09
N PRO A 649 23.73 20.30 -41.82
CA PRO A 649 23.26 20.28 -43.20
C PRO A 649 21.74 20.51 -43.26
N LYS A 650 21.23 20.91 -44.43
CA LYS A 650 19.80 21.21 -44.65
C LYS A 650 18.86 20.08 -44.17
N GLY A 651 19.21 18.83 -44.44
CA GLY A 651 18.41 17.67 -44.02
C GLY A 651 18.25 17.60 -42.49
N LEU A 652 19.36 17.82 -41.78
CA LEU A 652 19.34 17.87 -40.33
C LEU A 652 18.57 19.10 -39.80
N THR A 653 18.79 20.24 -40.40
CA THR A 653 18.13 21.52 -40.01
C THR A 653 16.62 21.42 -40.10
N ARG A 654 16.09 20.85 -41.21
CA ARG A 654 14.61 20.68 -41.32
C ARG A 654 14.04 19.66 -40.36
N ALA A 655 14.71 18.50 -40.26
CA ALA A 655 14.22 17.41 -39.38
C ALA A 655 14.24 17.84 -37.90
N SER A 656 15.37 18.40 -37.45
CA SER A 656 15.48 18.87 -36.07
C SER A 656 14.59 20.07 -35.75
N GLY A 657 14.45 21.01 -36.70
CA GLY A 657 13.63 22.19 -36.50
C GLY A 657 12.14 21.89 -36.42
N ILE A 658 11.61 20.97 -37.23
CA ILE A 658 10.21 20.56 -37.12
C ILE A 658 9.95 19.70 -35.88
N ASP A 659 10.97 18.99 -35.42
CA ASP A 659 10.91 18.29 -34.15
C ASP A 659 10.73 19.24 -32.97
N VAL A 660 11.45 20.38 -32.95
CA VAL A 660 11.24 21.44 -31.96
C VAL A 660 9.79 21.98 -32.00
N MET A 661 9.22 22.16 -33.19
CA MET A 661 7.83 22.58 -33.35
C MET A 661 6.90 21.57 -32.69
N THR A 662 7.11 20.27 -32.97
CA THR A 662 6.29 19.18 -32.43
C THR A 662 6.40 19.11 -30.91
N HIS A 663 7.63 19.14 -30.36
CA HIS A 663 7.86 19.19 -28.93
C HIS A 663 7.08 20.31 -28.24
N ALA A 664 7.18 21.51 -28.79
CA ALA A 664 6.53 22.66 -28.20
C ALA A 664 5.00 22.62 -28.32
N ILE A 665 4.44 22.14 -29.43
CA ILE A 665 2.99 21.95 -29.59
C ILE A 665 2.46 20.89 -28.63
N GLU A 666 3.09 19.72 -28.56
CA GLU A 666 2.64 18.67 -27.67
C GLU A 666 2.76 19.08 -26.20
N ALA A 667 3.88 19.69 -25.80
CA ALA A 667 4.04 20.20 -24.44
C ALA A 667 2.96 21.22 -24.08
N TYR A 668 2.58 22.08 -25.01
CA TYR A 668 1.57 23.11 -24.77
C TYR A 668 0.17 22.55 -24.55
N VAL A 669 -0.22 21.49 -25.27
CA VAL A 669 -1.55 20.89 -25.14
C VAL A 669 -1.58 19.69 -24.18
N SER A 670 -0.44 19.30 -23.63
CA SER A 670 -0.33 18.18 -22.70
C SER A 670 -1.25 18.34 -21.48
N MET A 671 -1.73 17.23 -20.95
CA MET A 671 -2.45 17.22 -19.65
C MET A 671 -1.57 17.64 -18.47
N MET A 672 -0.24 17.65 -18.65
CA MET A 672 0.75 18.09 -17.65
C MET A 672 1.22 19.53 -17.86
N ALA A 673 0.68 20.25 -18.84
CA ALA A 673 1.02 21.64 -19.13
C ALA A 673 0.75 22.56 -17.93
N SER A 674 1.59 23.57 -17.78
CA SER A 674 1.51 24.58 -16.72
C SER A 674 1.88 25.96 -17.27
N ASP A 675 1.58 27.02 -16.52
CA ASP A 675 1.97 28.40 -16.90
C ASP A 675 3.47 28.52 -17.16
N TYR A 676 4.29 27.74 -16.46
CA TYR A 676 5.75 27.74 -16.67
C TYR A 676 6.14 27.09 -18.01
N THR A 677 5.55 25.95 -18.34
CA THR A 677 5.85 25.23 -19.59
C THR A 677 5.22 25.91 -20.79
N ASP A 678 4.05 26.51 -20.60
CA ASP A 678 3.30 27.23 -21.66
C ASP A 678 4.09 28.42 -22.23
N GLY A 679 4.69 29.19 -21.33
CA GLY A 679 5.51 30.34 -21.75
C GLY A 679 6.71 29.95 -22.63
N LEU A 680 7.38 28.85 -22.25
CA LEU A 680 8.52 28.26 -22.97
C LEU A 680 8.08 27.70 -24.32
N ALA A 681 7.00 26.90 -24.31
CA ALA A 681 6.47 26.26 -25.51
C ALA A 681 5.99 27.28 -26.56
N LEU A 682 5.19 28.29 -26.17
CA LEU A 682 4.71 29.34 -27.07
C LEU A 682 5.87 30.17 -27.64
N LYS A 683 6.89 30.47 -26.83
CA LYS A 683 8.05 31.23 -27.34
C LYS A 683 8.83 30.38 -28.34
N ALA A 684 9.03 29.07 -28.07
CA ALA A 684 9.69 28.17 -29.00
C ALA A 684 8.93 28.09 -30.34
N ILE A 685 7.60 27.96 -30.33
CA ILE A 685 6.75 27.92 -31.54
C ILE A 685 6.94 29.20 -32.38
N LYS A 686 6.93 30.39 -31.76
CA LYS A 686 7.15 31.66 -32.46
C LYS A 686 8.51 31.70 -33.12
N LEU A 687 9.55 31.31 -32.41
CA LEU A 687 10.92 31.31 -32.93
C LEU A 687 11.06 30.34 -34.11
N VAL A 688 10.47 29.16 -34.05
CA VAL A 688 10.51 28.19 -35.15
C VAL A 688 9.81 28.74 -36.41
N PHE A 689 8.63 29.32 -36.29
CA PHE A 689 7.96 29.92 -37.44
C PHE A 689 8.77 31.02 -38.11
N GLU A 690 9.47 31.81 -37.33
CA GLU A 690 10.25 32.96 -37.81
C GLU A 690 11.61 32.55 -38.38
N TYR A 691 12.33 31.68 -37.67
CA TYR A 691 13.76 31.43 -37.93
C TYR A 691 14.06 30.08 -38.61
N LEU A 692 13.20 29.07 -38.53
CA LEU A 692 13.47 27.80 -39.21
C LEU A 692 13.56 27.94 -40.72
N PRO A 693 12.66 28.68 -41.43
CA PRO A 693 12.79 28.90 -42.87
C PRO A 693 14.09 29.62 -43.26
N ARG A 694 14.54 30.56 -42.43
CA ARG A 694 15.80 31.30 -42.65
C ARG A 694 17.00 30.39 -42.47
N ALA A 695 17.08 29.62 -41.36
CA ALA A 695 18.17 28.70 -41.11
C ALA A 695 18.24 27.56 -42.15
N TYR A 696 17.08 27.11 -42.67
CA TYR A 696 17.00 26.15 -43.77
C TYR A 696 17.48 26.69 -45.08
N LYS A 697 17.12 27.94 -45.42
CA LYS A 697 17.52 28.63 -46.67
C LYS A 697 19.01 28.94 -46.68
N ASP A 698 19.52 29.48 -45.59
CA ASP A 698 20.92 29.85 -45.39
C ASP A 698 21.43 29.28 -44.04
N GLY A 699 22.23 28.20 -44.12
CA GLY A 699 22.83 27.59 -42.96
C GLY A 699 23.85 28.47 -42.23
N ASN A 700 24.31 29.58 -42.84
CA ASN A 700 25.24 30.53 -42.24
C ASN A 700 24.55 31.73 -41.60
N ASP A 701 23.22 31.80 -41.64
CA ASP A 701 22.44 32.81 -40.90
C ASP A 701 22.57 32.60 -39.39
N VAL A 702 23.54 33.29 -38.81
CA VAL A 702 23.91 33.16 -37.39
C VAL A 702 22.74 33.49 -36.48
N GLU A 703 21.96 34.54 -36.79
CA GLU A 703 20.81 34.93 -36.00
C GLU A 703 19.75 33.83 -36.02
N ALA A 704 19.44 33.28 -37.18
CA ALA A 704 18.49 32.19 -37.30
C ALA A 704 18.94 30.93 -36.57
N ARG A 705 20.21 30.55 -36.66
CA ARG A 705 20.78 29.43 -35.92
C ARG A 705 20.72 29.64 -34.42
N ASP A 706 21.02 30.85 -33.94
CA ASP A 706 20.99 31.20 -32.51
C ASP A 706 19.56 31.08 -31.96
N HIS A 707 18.59 31.61 -32.69
CA HIS A 707 17.19 31.49 -32.27
C HIS A 707 16.64 30.09 -32.38
N MET A 708 17.06 29.27 -33.33
CA MET A 708 16.68 27.88 -33.41
C MET A 708 17.29 27.04 -32.28
N ALA A 709 18.54 27.34 -31.88
CA ALA A 709 19.17 26.72 -30.71
C ALA A 709 18.40 27.05 -29.42
N ASN A 710 18.02 28.32 -29.25
CA ASN A 710 17.20 28.73 -28.11
C ASN A 710 15.80 28.09 -28.14
N ALA A 711 15.16 28.00 -29.32
CA ALA A 711 13.85 27.35 -29.45
C ALA A 711 13.90 25.88 -29.08
N SER A 712 14.96 25.17 -29.51
CA SER A 712 15.19 23.76 -29.13
C SER A 712 15.32 23.59 -27.62
N CYS A 713 16.16 24.41 -27.00
CA CYS A 713 16.33 24.37 -25.53
C CYS A 713 15.03 24.72 -24.79
N MET A 714 14.29 25.75 -25.21
CA MET A 714 13.01 26.13 -24.60
C MET A 714 11.94 25.02 -24.71
N ALA A 715 11.83 24.43 -25.92
CA ALA A 715 10.93 23.29 -26.13
C ALA A 715 11.33 22.11 -25.26
N GLY A 716 12.66 21.84 -25.11
CA GLY A 716 13.21 20.85 -24.23
C GLY A 716 12.81 21.06 -22.77
N LEU A 717 12.99 22.27 -22.24
CA LEU A 717 12.56 22.65 -20.89
C LEU A 717 11.04 22.49 -20.69
N ALA A 718 10.25 22.82 -21.74
CA ALA A 718 8.79 22.66 -21.67
C ALA A 718 8.39 21.19 -21.58
N PHE A 719 8.81 20.35 -22.54
CA PHE A 719 8.37 18.96 -22.54
C PHE A 719 9.05 18.09 -21.47
N ALA A 720 10.22 18.48 -20.96
CA ALA A 720 10.81 17.83 -19.81
C ALA A 720 9.89 17.84 -18.59
N ASN A 721 9.00 18.82 -18.48
CA ASN A 721 8.08 19.03 -17.36
C ASN A 721 6.60 18.84 -17.71
N ALA A 722 6.21 19.04 -18.97
CA ALA A 722 4.85 18.83 -19.47
C ALA A 722 4.68 17.47 -20.19
N PHE A 723 5.75 16.79 -20.54
CA PHE A 723 5.79 15.60 -21.38
C PHE A 723 5.23 15.86 -22.81
N LEU A 724 5.07 14.78 -23.54
CA LEU A 724 4.66 14.77 -24.94
C LEU A 724 3.28 14.11 -25.11
N GLY A 725 2.97 13.60 -26.29
CA GLY A 725 1.69 12.97 -26.58
C GLY A 725 1.80 11.90 -27.67
N VAL A 726 0.66 11.60 -28.27
CA VAL A 726 0.55 10.52 -29.28
C VAL A 726 1.33 10.83 -30.56
N ASN A 727 1.67 12.08 -30.84
CA ASN A 727 2.49 12.40 -32.01
C ASN A 727 3.85 11.72 -31.92
N HIS A 728 4.54 11.90 -30.80
CA HIS A 728 5.82 11.23 -30.55
C HIS A 728 5.66 9.71 -30.43
N SER A 729 4.57 9.24 -29.79
CA SER A 729 4.29 7.80 -29.70
C SER A 729 4.19 7.13 -31.09
N LEU A 730 3.51 7.78 -32.02
CA LEU A 730 3.40 7.32 -33.41
C LEU A 730 4.74 7.44 -34.16
N ALA A 731 5.44 8.56 -34.00
CA ALA A 731 6.73 8.79 -34.65
C ALA A 731 7.82 7.82 -34.22
N HIS A 732 7.87 7.43 -32.95
CA HIS A 732 8.80 6.43 -32.44
C HIS A 732 8.67 5.10 -33.20
N LYS A 733 7.46 4.68 -33.51
CA LYS A 733 7.22 3.40 -34.21
C LYS A 733 7.51 3.51 -35.71
N LEU A 734 7.24 4.67 -36.34
CA LEU A 734 7.70 4.92 -37.70
C LEU A 734 9.24 4.87 -37.83
N GLY A 735 9.94 5.43 -36.86
CA GLY A 735 11.38 5.30 -36.79
C GLY A 735 11.86 3.87 -36.59
N ALA A 736 11.23 3.13 -35.68
CA ALA A 736 11.64 1.76 -35.36
C ALA A 736 11.37 0.77 -36.49
N PHE A 737 10.21 0.82 -37.13
CA PHE A 737 9.78 -0.15 -38.16
C PHE A 737 10.17 0.25 -39.57
N HIS A 738 10.18 1.56 -39.88
CA HIS A 738 10.36 2.06 -41.25
C HIS A 738 11.56 3.00 -41.43
N HIS A 739 12.37 3.15 -40.36
CA HIS A 739 13.63 3.93 -40.38
C HIS A 739 13.48 5.39 -40.81
N LEU A 740 12.29 5.98 -40.61
CA LEU A 740 12.14 7.41 -40.84
C LEU A 740 12.97 8.22 -39.84
N PRO A 741 13.68 9.25 -40.25
CA PRO A 741 14.34 10.18 -39.32
C PRO A 741 13.31 10.76 -38.34
N HIS A 742 13.65 10.83 -37.06
CA HIS A 742 12.71 11.18 -35.96
C HIS A 742 11.85 12.42 -36.24
N GLY A 743 12.47 13.54 -36.57
CA GLY A 743 11.72 14.76 -36.86
C GLY A 743 10.81 14.66 -38.10
N ILE A 744 11.21 13.88 -39.11
CA ILE A 744 10.37 13.60 -40.27
C ILE A 744 9.16 12.73 -39.86
N ALA A 745 9.41 11.69 -39.06
CA ALA A 745 8.37 10.82 -38.53
C ALA A 745 7.32 11.63 -37.72
N ASN A 746 7.79 12.60 -36.91
CA ASN A 746 6.92 13.55 -36.21
C ASN A 746 6.11 14.42 -37.18
N ALA A 747 6.75 14.98 -38.21
CA ALA A 747 6.11 15.90 -39.13
C ALA A 747 4.94 15.26 -39.93
N VAL A 748 5.15 14.03 -40.44
CA VAL A 748 4.15 13.36 -41.28
C VAL A 748 2.85 12.99 -40.58
N VAL A 749 2.85 12.92 -39.26
CA VAL A 749 1.64 12.64 -38.43
C VAL A 749 1.08 13.87 -37.73
N LEU A 750 1.84 15.00 -37.70
CA LEU A 750 1.54 16.16 -36.84
C LEU A 750 0.14 16.75 -37.10
N LEU A 751 -0.21 17.03 -38.34
CA LEU A 751 -1.49 17.68 -38.65
C LEU A 751 -2.69 16.77 -38.35
N ASP A 752 -2.54 15.47 -38.59
CA ASP A 752 -3.60 14.49 -38.30
C ASP A 752 -3.77 14.27 -36.79
N VAL A 753 -2.69 14.25 -36.03
CA VAL A 753 -2.73 14.20 -34.55
C VAL A 753 -3.35 15.49 -33.99
N MET A 754 -3.03 16.65 -34.51
CA MET A 754 -3.65 17.90 -34.04
C MET A 754 -5.16 17.90 -34.30
N ARG A 755 -5.61 17.43 -35.48
CA ARG A 755 -7.05 17.23 -35.78
C ARG A 755 -7.69 16.23 -34.85
N TYR A 756 -7.00 15.12 -34.58
CA TYR A 756 -7.46 14.12 -33.65
C TYR A 756 -7.64 14.65 -32.23
N ASN A 757 -6.65 15.41 -31.74
CA ASN A 757 -6.67 15.96 -30.39
C ASN A 757 -7.66 17.14 -30.23
N SER A 758 -8.05 17.81 -31.31
CA SER A 758 -8.96 18.97 -31.29
C SER A 758 -10.43 18.62 -31.03
N ALA A 759 -10.80 17.33 -30.97
CA ALA A 759 -12.17 16.89 -30.75
C ALA A 759 -12.74 17.41 -29.42
N GLU A 760 -13.86 18.13 -29.44
CA GLU A 760 -14.54 18.64 -28.26
C GLU A 760 -15.26 17.52 -27.49
N VAL A 761 -15.69 16.49 -28.18
CA VAL A 761 -16.33 15.30 -27.62
C VAL A 761 -15.55 14.05 -28.08
N PRO A 762 -14.42 13.74 -27.44
CA PRO A 762 -13.64 12.58 -27.80
C PRO A 762 -14.36 11.27 -27.44
N THR A 763 -14.02 10.17 -28.12
CA THR A 763 -14.56 8.83 -27.86
C THR A 763 -14.31 8.40 -26.41
N LYS A 764 -13.15 8.75 -25.85
CA LYS A 764 -12.80 8.48 -24.47
C LYS A 764 -12.19 9.73 -23.85
N MET A 765 -12.69 10.07 -22.65
CA MET A 765 -12.18 11.21 -21.89
C MET A 765 -10.93 10.84 -21.12
N GLY A 766 -9.91 11.71 -21.15
CA GLY A 766 -8.76 11.61 -20.24
C GLY A 766 -9.06 12.19 -18.88
N THR A 767 -8.38 11.68 -17.84
CA THR A 767 -8.47 12.22 -16.49
C THR A 767 -7.07 12.39 -15.91
N PHE A 768 -6.66 13.61 -15.68
CA PHE A 768 -5.45 13.96 -14.96
C PHE A 768 -5.78 15.01 -13.91
N PRO A 769 -5.02 15.20 -12.82
CA PRO A 769 -5.37 16.18 -11.79
C PRO A 769 -5.71 17.58 -12.33
N GLN A 770 -4.93 18.11 -13.25
CA GLN A 770 -5.15 19.43 -13.85
C GLN A 770 -6.07 19.44 -15.08
N TYR A 771 -6.56 18.28 -15.53
CA TYR A 771 -7.45 18.18 -16.68
C TYR A 771 -8.91 18.28 -16.23
N GLN A 772 -9.55 19.36 -16.54
CA GLN A 772 -10.94 19.63 -16.12
C GLN A 772 -11.96 19.21 -17.18
N TYR A 773 -11.69 19.55 -18.45
CA TYR A 773 -12.53 19.26 -19.61
C TYR A 773 -11.70 19.41 -20.91
N PRO A 774 -12.15 18.84 -22.05
CA PRO A 774 -11.43 19.01 -23.30
C PRO A 774 -11.34 20.49 -23.69
N LYS A 775 -10.12 21.02 -23.72
CA LYS A 775 -9.83 22.42 -24.12
C LYS A 775 -8.77 22.51 -25.20
N THR A 776 -8.41 21.38 -25.80
CA THR A 776 -7.28 21.31 -26.74
C THR A 776 -7.50 22.18 -27.97
N LEU A 777 -8.72 22.25 -28.50
CA LEU A 777 -9.06 23.16 -29.62
C LEU A 777 -8.78 24.63 -29.27
N ALA A 778 -9.19 25.07 -28.08
CA ALA A 778 -8.92 26.43 -27.61
C ALA A 778 -7.41 26.68 -27.45
N ARG A 779 -6.66 25.70 -26.91
CA ARG A 779 -5.20 25.82 -26.76
C ARG A 779 -4.47 25.86 -28.11
N TYR A 780 -4.89 25.11 -29.10
CA TYR A 780 -4.38 25.27 -30.47
C TYR A 780 -4.71 26.64 -31.08
N ALA A 781 -5.91 27.14 -30.81
CA ALA A 781 -6.29 28.49 -31.25
C ALA A 781 -5.43 29.56 -30.54
N GLU A 782 -5.07 29.39 -29.27
CA GLU A 782 -4.12 30.26 -28.56
C GLU A 782 -2.73 30.28 -29.25
N ILE A 783 -2.22 29.11 -29.64
CA ILE A 783 -1.01 29.01 -30.45
C ILE A 783 -1.18 29.84 -31.74
N GLY A 784 -2.28 29.65 -32.46
CA GLY A 784 -2.56 30.39 -33.68
C GLY A 784 -2.58 31.92 -33.48
N ARG A 785 -3.26 32.40 -32.45
CA ARG A 785 -3.29 33.82 -32.08
C ARG A 785 -1.91 34.35 -31.69
N SER A 786 -1.13 33.54 -30.99
CA SER A 786 0.23 33.92 -30.55
C SER A 786 1.16 34.18 -31.74
N VAL A 787 0.90 33.60 -32.90
CA VAL A 787 1.66 33.79 -34.15
C VAL A 787 0.92 34.71 -35.16
N GLY A 788 -0.04 35.52 -34.69
CA GLY A 788 -0.71 36.55 -35.45
C GLY A 788 -1.92 36.10 -36.26
N LEU A 789 -2.43 34.87 -36.06
CA LEU A 789 -3.62 34.39 -36.74
C LEU A 789 -4.89 34.93 -36.06
N THR A 790 -5.88 35.28 -36.86
CA THR A 790 -7.19 35.77 -36.39
C THR A 790 -8.32 34.93 -37.01
N GLY A 791 -9.44 34.78 -36.30
CA GLY A 791 -10.60 34.08 -36.77
C GLY A 791 -11.84 34.44 -35.96
N LYS A 792 -13.03 34.02 -36.42
CA LYS A 792 -14.32 34.29 -35.76
C LYS A 792 -14.49 33.45 -34.48
N ASN A 793 -13.87 32.28 -34.45
CA ASN A 793 -13.90 31.36 -33.35
C ASN A 793 -12.61 30.52 -33.32
N ASP A 794 -12.45 29.66 -32.32
CA ASP A 794 -11.28 28.82 -32.14
C ASP A 794 -11.07 27.83 -33.29
N ALA A 795 -12.14 27.28 -33.86
CA ALA A 795 -12.05 26.35 -34.95
C ALA A 795 -11.47 27.00 -36.22
N GLU A 796 -11.87 28.23 -36.54
CA GLU A 796 -11.32 28.98 -37.69
C GLU A 796 -9.83 29.30 -37.47
N VAL A 797 -9.44 29.72 -36.28
CA VAL A 797 -8.02 29.98 -35.95
C VAL A 797 -7.20 28.71 -36.03
N PHE A 798 -7.76 27.58 -35.55
CA PHE A 798 -7.12 26.28 -35.61
C PHE A 798 -6.88 25.81 -37.07
N GLU A 799 -7.86 25.93 -37.95
CA GLU A 799 -7.67 25.57 -39.36
C GLU A 799 -6.60 26.47 -40.04
N LYS A 800 -6.54 27.75 -39.71
CA LYS A 800 -5.46 28.64 -40.17
C LYS A 800 -4.10 28.26 -39.60
N LEU A 801 -4.04 27.74 -38.34
CA LEU A 801 -2.80 27.23 -37.75
C LEU A 801 -2.31 25.98 -38.48
N LEU A 802 -3.21 25.06 -38.80
CA LEU A 802 -2.85 23.87 -39.57
C LEU A 802 -2.32 24.23 -40.95
N ALA A 803 -2.98 25.18 -41.65
CA ALA A 803 -2.52 25.66 -42.93
C ALA A 803 -1.16 26.36 -42.85
N LYS A 804 -0.87 27.12 -41.78
CA LYS A 804 0.43 27.74 -41.52
C LYS A 804 1.52 26.74 -41.27
N LEU A 805 1.21 25.63 -40.54
CA LEU A 805 2.14 24.54 -40.32
C LEU A 805 2.45 23.78 -41.61
N ASP A 806 1.43 23.48 -42.42
CA ASP A 806 1.60 22.85 -43.72
C ASP A 806 2.48 23.69 -44.65
N ASP A 807 2.28 25.02 -44.68
CA ASP A 807 3.12 25.95 -45.46
C ASP A 807 4.57 25.98 -44.95
N LEU A 808 4.79 25.96 -43.63
CA LEU A 808 6.12 25.85 -43.05
C LEU A 808 6.80 24.54 -43.52
N MET A 809 6.11 23.41 -43.41
CA MET A 809 6.66 22.09 -43.78
C MET A 809 7.02 22.05 -45.27
N ARG A 810 6.17 22.60 -46.15
CA ARG A 810 6.46 22.74 -47.59
C ARG A 810 7.68 23.64 -47.86
N THR A 811 7.76 24.75 -47.12
CA THR A 811 8.87 25.71 -47.24
C THR A 811 10.23 25.08 -46.94
N ILE A 812 10.27 24.13 -46.02
CA ILE A 812 11.48 23.38 -45.64
C ILE A 812 11.56 22.00 -46.32
N GLU A 813 10.77 21.82 -47.39
CA GLU A 813 10.75 20.63 -48.23
C GLU A 813 10.48 19.31 -47.50
N ILE A 814 9.54 19.31 -46.53
CA ILE A 814 9.02 18.09 -45.91
C ILE A 814 7.90 17.54 -46.78
N MET A 815 8.00 16.28 -47.18
CA MET A 815 6.99 15.60 -47.96
C MET A 815 5.74 15.30 -47.10
N PRO A 816 4.52 15.33 -47.68
CA PRO A 816 3.26 15.34 -46.93
C PRO A 816 2.87 13.97 -46.35
N THR A 817 3.34 12.85 -46.91
CA THR A 817 2.88 11.52 -46.51
C THR A 817 4.03 10.56 -46.21
N ILE A 818 3.74 9.53 -45.42
CA ILE A 818 4.70 8.47 -45.12
C ILE A 818 5.18 7.78 -46.40
N ARG A 819 4.25 7.55 -47.36
CA ARG A 819 4.54 6.94 -48.66
C ARG A 819 5.57 7.71 -49.46
N ASP A 820 5.53 9.05 -49.41
CA ASP A 820 6.46 9.92 -50.16
C ASP A 820 7.93 9.75 -49.73
N TYR A 821 8.18 9.17 -48.57
CA TYR A 821 9.50 8.77 -48.08
C TYR A 821 9.94 7.36 -48.48
N GLY A 822 9.16 6.70 -49.39
CA GLY A 822 9.51 5.40 -49.95
C GLY A 822 9.21 4.22 -49.00
N VAL A 823 8.36 4.42 -48.03
CA VAL A 823 7.90 3.32 -47.14
C VAL A 823 7.05 2.33 -47.93
N ASP A 824 7.42 1.08 -47.99
CA ASP A 824 6.72 0.02 -48.72
C ASP A 824 5.32 -0.22 -48.14
N GLU A 825 4.32 -0.15 -49.02
CA GLU A 825 2.90 -0.26 -48.65
C GLU A 825 2.59 -1.60 -47.98
N LYS A 826 3.10 -2.67 -48.54
CA LYS A 826 2.80 -4.02 -48.05
C LYS A 826 3.37 -4.19 -46.64
N TYR A 827 4.64 -3.83 -46.43
CA TYR A 827 5.30 -3.91 -45.13
C TYR A 827 4.68 -2.94 -44.10
N PHE A 828 4.27 -1.75 -44.54
CA PHE A 828 3.51 -0.82 -43.68
C PHE A 828 2.21 -1.43 -43.17
N LEU A 829 1.40 -2.07 -44.07
CA LEU A 829 0.15 -2.68 -43.66
C LEU A 829 0.36 -3.93 -42.79
N GLU A 830 1.42 -4.70 -43.02
CA GLU A 830 1.75 -5.87 -42.21
C GLU A 830 2.15 -5.47 -40.78
N THR A 831 2.81 -4.32 -40.57
CA THR A 831 3.27 -3.84 -39.27
C THR A 831 2.29 -2.89 -38.58
N LEU A 832 1.23 -2.47 -39.24
CA LEU A 832 0.34 -1.41 -38.81
C LEU A 832 -0.37 -1.68 -37.46
N ASP A 833 -0.84 -2.91 -37.25
CA ASP A 833 -1.50 -3.28 -36.00
C ASP A 833 -0.50 -3.25 -34.84
N GLU A 834 0.66 -3.86 -35.01
CA GLU A 834 1.70 -3.87 -34.01
C GLU A 834 2.24 -2.46 -33.69
N MET A 835 2.46 -1.62 -34.70
CA MET A 835 2.85 -0.23 -34.49
C MET A 835 1.79 0.54 -33.69
N SER A 836 0.49 0.31 -33.97
CA SER A 836 -0.60 1.00 -33.26
C SER A 836 -0.71 0.57 -31.80
N GLU A 837 -0.54 -0.71 -31.51
CA GLU A 837 -0.51 -1.25 -30.13
C GLU A 837 0.71 -0.74 -29.36
N GLN A 838 1.88 -0.77 -29.99
CA GLN A 838 3.09 -0.25 -29.38
C GLN A 838 3.04 1.28 -29.18
N ALA A 839 2.42 2.05 -30.08
CA ALA A 839 2.21 3.48 -29.90
C ALA A 839 1.24 3.77 -28.76
N PHE A 840 0.20 2.96 -28.60
CA PHE A 840 -0.70 3.08 -27.46
C PHE A 840 0.04 2.89 -26.13
N ASN A 841 0.96 1.93 -26.08
CA ASN A 841 1.75 1.60 -24.89
C ASN A 841 3.02 2.47 -24.75
N ASP A 842 3.24 3.44 -25.61
CA ASP A 842 4.41 4.33 -25.56
C ASP A 842 4.30 5.28 -24.36
N GLN A 843 5.42 5.60 -23.73
CA GLN A 843 5.49 6.46 -22.55
C GLN A 843 4.91 7.86 -22.80
N CYS A 844 5.01 8.39 -24.00
CA CYS A 844 4.49 9.70 -24.37
C CYS A 844 2.95 9.75 -24.41
N THR A 845 2.29 8.63 -24.65
CA THR A 845 0.83 8.53 -24.80
C THR A 845 0.07 9.00 -23.56
N GLY A 846 0.62 8.77 -22.37
CA GLY A 846 -0.04 9.05 -21.09
C GLY A 846 -0.33 10.54 -20.84
N ALA A 847 0.43 11.46 -21.45
CA ALA A 847 0.25 12.90 -21.29
C ALA A 847 -0.59 13.55 -22.41
N ASN A 848 -1.02 12.76 -23.40
CA ASN A 848 -1.82 13.28 -24.51
C ASN A 848 -3.17 13.85 -24.03
N PRO A 849 -3.63 15.00 -24.57
CA PRO A 849 -4.88 15.63 -24.13
C PRO A 849 -6.15 14.81 -24.42
N ARG A 850 -6.10 13.90 -25.38
CA ARG A 850 -7.17 12.96 -25.69
C ARG A 850 -6.70 11.54 -25.39
N TYR A 851 -7.50 10.77 -24.64
CA TYR A 851 -7.21 9.36 -24.39
C TYR A 851 -7.42 8.54 -25.67
N PRO A 852 -6.38 7.90 -26.25
CA PRO A 852 -6.52 7.22 -27.53
C PRO A 852 -7.10 5.82 -27.38
N LEU A 853 -7.73 5.35 -28.48
CA LEU A 853 -7.97 3.93 -28.73
C LEU A 853 -6.95 3.42 -29.75
N VAL A 854 -6.54 2.17 -29.68
CA VAL A 854 -5.60 1.57 -30.65
C VAL A 854 -6.12 1.72 -32.09
N SER A 855 -7.42 1.54 -32.30
CA SER A 855 -8.07 1.73 -33.62
C SER A 855 -7.97 3.17 -34.13
N GLU A 856 -8.01 4.16 -33.25
CA GLU A 856 -7.88 5.57 -33.63
C GLU A 856 -6.43 5.91 -34.04
N LEU A 857 -5.44 5.34 -33.34
CA LEU A 857 -4.03 5.47 -33.72
C LEU A 857 -3.75 4.82 -35.07
N LYS A 858 -4.36 3.67 -35.34
CA LYS A 858 -4.33 3.00 -36.63
C LYS A 858 -4.91 3.88 -37.76
N ASP A 859 -6.02 4.55 -37.51
CA ASP A 859 -6.65 5.47 -38.47
C ASP A 859 -5.73 6.68 -38.75
N ILE A 860 -5.02 7.21 -37.75
CA ILE A 860 -4.03 8.27 -37.94
C ILE A 860 -2.89 7.82 -38.86
N TYR A 861 -2.33 6.62 -38.64
CA TYR A 861 -1.29 6.06 -39.50
C TYR A 861 -1.74 5.89 -40.93
N LEU A 862 -2.95 5.34 -41.15
CA LEU A 862 -3.52 5.17 -42.49
C LEU A 862 -3.67 6.50 -43.18
N LYS A 863 -4.16 7.51 -42.50
CA LYS A 863 -4.29 8.87 -43.03
C LYS A 863 -2.95 9.48 -43.39
N ALA A 864 -1.97 9.40 -42.52
CA ALA A 864 -0.62 9.89 -42.74
C ALA A 864 0.11 9.16 -43.88
N TYR A 865 -0.24 7.88 -44.11
CA TYR A 865 0.33 7.11 -45.23
C TYR A 865 -0.25 7.49 -46.58
N TYR A 866 -1.59 7.60 -46.68
CA TYR A 866 -2.29 7.85 -47.95
C TYR A 866 -2.60 9.31 -48.24
N GLY A 867 -2.51 10.20 -47.27
CA GLY A 867 -2.95 11.59 -47.31
C GLY A 867 -4.45 11.76 -47.10
N GLU A 868 -5.23 10.73 -47.19
CA GLU A 868 -6.66 10.66 -46.92
C GLU A 868 -7.02 9.24 -46.43
N MET A 869 -8.17 9.08 -45.77
CA MET A 869 -8.63 7.76 -45.37
C MET A 869 -8.93 6.88 -46.60
N PRO A 870 -8.40 5.66 -46.65
CA PRO A 870 -8.78 4.70 -47.68
C PRO A 870 -10.31 4.49 -47.69
N LYS A 871 -10.95 4.57 -48.87
CA LYS A 871 -12.39 4.26 -49.00
C LYS A 871 -12.62 2.81 -48.52
N LYS A 872 -13.47 2.61 -47.51
CA LYS A 872 -13.88 1.26 -47.11
C LYS A 872 -14.53 0.58 -48.34
N GLU A 873 -13.92 -0.48 -48.85
CA GLU A 873 -14.63 -1.36 -49.81
C GLU A 873 -15.89 -1.87 -49.10
N GLU A 874 -17.05 -1.52 -49.61
CA GLU A 874 -18.31 -2.14 -49.19
C GLU A 874 -18.17 -3.65 -49.44
N LYS A 875 -17.97 -4.42 -48.38
CA LYS A 875 -18.13 -5.87 -48.45
C LYS A 875 -19.57 -6.11 -48.90
N LYS A 876 -19.76 -6.33 -50.20
CA LYS A 876 -21.00 -6.89 -50.72
C LYS A 876 -21.24 -8.21 -49.98
N ALA A 877 -22.22 -8.21 -49.06
CA ALA A 877 -22.73 -9.42 -48.45
C ALA A 877 -23.08 -10.42 -49.55
N LYS A 878 -22.39 -11.51 -49.60
CA LYS A 878 -22.80 -12.72 -50.28
C LYS A 878 -23.39 -13.70 -49.30
#